data_9149e48d5d18fb7be1fc849411aacce1
#
_entry.id   9149e48d5d18fb7be1fc849411aacce1
#
_cell.length_a   1.000
_cell.length_b   1.000
_cell.length_c   1.000
_cell.angle_alpha   90.00
_cell.angle_beta   90.00
_cell.angle_gamma   90.00
#
_symmetry.space_group_name_H-M   'P 1'
#
loop_
_entity.id
_entity.type
_entity.pdbx_description
1 polymer ?
#
loop_
_entity_poly.entity_id
_entity_poly.type
_entity_poly.pdbx_seq_one_letter_code
_entity_poly.pdbx_strand_id
1 'polypeptide(L)'
;MASGQFQAGIGLLQQALEVEPAAPRVMFDLTRALLRVGQTDEALVVCDRLLKLDPADARAWNHRGNAFLAQNRPLEALDSYAQAIRLDPRLAAAHLGRGMALNLLHCPEDALAAFDVVISIKPHHCDALLNRGNTLRDLGRPTEALESYARALAADPDCIEALCNRGNALLDSRLYAAAIDSYTGALRRQPDHPDILGNRAAAFQELGQYDCAAADLERLVRIAPRYNYALGNLLQVELQVCDWTHHSERVREIELAVCRDQKIIHPFSMMNITSSAAMQLRAANLHASGFPSAEPFAQHTRTHNSDPRLRIAYVSADLREHAVSYLMAGIFEHHDRSEFELIAFSLSPPERSAMGERVVRSFDRFVDVSKLNDREVVTLARQLQVDIAVDLMGYTHKARPGILARGLAPVQVNYLGYPGTLGTPFAHYIIADKFLIPPQSAVHYAENVVYLPDCFQANDDRCVAGVQSTRASQGLPDSAIVFCCFNSSYKLNPATFDVWMRVLDQVRGSVLWLLGEREDVRSNLRAEARARAVDPDRLFFASKVPYAEHLGRLSLADLFLDTFPYNAGTTASDALRSGLPVLTCAGEAYASRMAGSLLTAVGLPDLITYDLEEYANVAIALGRQPERLRALRAGLLNRGSGVPFDTAAHCRHLESAFRVMHQQAVSGEQRCSFAVASQE
;
A
#
# COMPACT_ATOMS: atom_id res chain seq x y z
N MET A 1 32.46 -20.48 -11.47
CA MET A 1 33.33 -21.13 -12.52
C MET A 1 33.49 -20.27 -13.77
N ALA A 2 32.45 -19.59 -14.28
CA ALA A 2 32.58 -18.76 -15.49
C ALA A 2 33.57 -17.56 -15.37
N SER A 3 33.66 -16.90 -14.22
CA SER A 3 34.53 -15.73 -13.99
C SER A 3 36.01 -16.07 -14.13
N GLY A 4 36.46 -17.25 -13.66
CA GLY A 4 37.84 -17.68 -13.80
C GLY A 4 38.27 -17.97 -15.25
N GLN A 5 37.36 -18.46 -16.09
CA GLN A 5 37.64 -18.70 -17.52
C GLN A 5 37.74 -17.38 -18.29
N PHE A 6 36.94 -16.36 -17.95
CA PHE A 6 37.06 -15.03 -18.57
C PHE A 6 38.37 -14.34 -18.18
N GLN A 7 38.82 -14.46 -16.92
CA GLN A 7 40.06 -13.87 -16.47
C GLN A 7 41.29 -14.51 -17.18
N ALA A 8 41.29 -15.84 -17.35
CA ALA A 8 42.31 -16.53 -18.12
C ALA A 8 42.31 -16.09 -19.60
N GLY A 9 41.11 -15.90 -20.19
CA GLY A 9 40.96 -15.39 -21.55
C GLY A 9 41.54 -13.97 -21.72
N ILE A 10 41.30 -13.09 -20.74
CA ILE A 10 41.85 -11.72 -20.72
C ILE A 10 43.38 -11.78 -20.72
N GLY A 11 43.99 -12.61 -19.87
CA GLY A 11 45.44 -12.78 -19.84
C GLY A 11 46.02 -13.22 -21.17
N LEU A 12 45.38 -14.16 -21.86
CA LEU A 12 45.82 -14.61 -23.19
C LEU A 12 45.71 -13.51 -24.26
N LEU A 13 44.60 -12.72 -24.22
CA LEU A 13 44.44 -11.60 -25.15
C LEU A 13 45.43 -10.46 -24.88
N GLN A 14 45.79 -10.22 -23.63
CA GLN A 14 46.86 -9.26 -23.26
C GLN A 14 48.23 -9.73 -23.75
N GLN A 15 48.59 -11.01 -23.56
CA GLN A 15 49.83 -11.59 -24.12
C GLN A 15 49.87 -11.51 -25.64
N ALA A 16 48.76 -11.76 -26.32
CA ALA A 16 48.67 -11.58 -27.77
C ALA A 16 48.95 -10.14 -28.20
N LEU A 17 48.52 -9.16 -27.43
CA LEU A 17 48.80 -7.73 -27.67
C LEU A 17 50.23 -7.31 -27.31
N GLU A 18 50.93 -8.06 -26.48
CA GLU A 18 52.40 -7.89 -26.27
C GLU A 18 53.17 -8.29 -27.52
N VAL A 19 52.73 -9.34 -28.23
CA VAL A 19 53.33 -9.82 -29.47
C VAL A 19 52.95 -8.93 -30.66
N GLU A 20 51.68 -8.56 -30.76
CA GLU A 20 51.17 -7.71 -31.85
C GLU A 20 50.39 -6.53 -31.25
N PRO A 21 51.06 -5.43 -30.86
CA PRO A 21 50.46 -4.30 -30.14
C PRO A 21 49.33 -3.55 -30.89
N ALA A 22 49.24 -3.71 -32.21
CA ALA A 22 48.29 -3.02 -33.08
C ALA A 22 47.30 -3.98 -33.74
N ALA A 23 46.96 -5.11 -33.09
CA ALA A 23 45.95 -6.07 -33.60
C ALA A 23 44.52 -5.64 -33.23
N PRO A 24 43.72 -4.99 -34.12
CA PRO A 24 42.43 -4.44 -33.78
C PRO A 24 41.44 -5.53 -33.32
N ARG A 25 41.48 -6.70 -33.94
CA ARG A 25 40.54 -7.81 -33.60
C ARG A 25 40.76 -8.29 -32.17
N VAL A 26 42.02 -8.43 -31.74
CA VAL A 26 42.38 -8.85 -30.37
C VAL A 26 41.96 -7.77 -29.38
N MET A 27 42.12 -6.48 -29.71
CA MET A 27 41.69 -5.36 -28.88
C MET A 27 40.14 -5.34 -28.72
N PHE A 28 39.38 -5.63 -29.77
CA PHE A 28 37.88 -5.73 -29.65
C PHE A 28 37.49 -6.90 -28.75
N ASP A 29 38.11 -8.06 -28.91
CA ASP A 29 37.80 -9.22 -28.07
C ASP A 29 38.21 -8.96 -26.62
N LEU A 30 39.36 -8.30 -26.39
CA LEU A 30 39.80 -7.87 -25.06
C LEU A 30 38.80 -6.86 -24.44
N THR A 31 38.39 -5.83 -25.18
CA THR A 31 37.41 -4.85 -24.70
C THR A 31 36.10 -5.52 -24.26
N ARG A 32 35.62 -6.45 -25.09
CA ARG A 32 34.38 -7.20 -24.79
C ARG A 32 34.53 -8.08 -23.53
N ALA A 33 35.70 -8.74 -23.36
CA ALA A 33 35.97 -9.56 -22.19
C ALA A 33 36.11 -8.71 -20.92
N LEU A 34 36.83 -7.57 -20.99
CA LEU A 34 36.97 -6.61 -19.88
C LEU A 34 35.63 -6.05 -19.42
N LEU A 35 34.77 -5.64 -20.35
CA LEU A 35 33.41 -5.16 -20.02
C LEU A 35 32.58 -6.23 -19.33
N ARG A 36 32.69 -7.50 -19.73
CA ARG A 36 31.98 -8.61 -19.09
C ARG A 36 32.40 -8.90 -17.66
N VAL A 37 33.64 -8.62 -17.30
CA VAL A 37 34.18 -8.82 -15.94
C VAL A 37 34.16 -7.52 -15.12
N GLY A 38 33.65 -6.42 -15.68
CA GLY A 38 33.50 -5.12 -14.98
C GLY A 38 34.80 -4.30 -14.91
N GLN A 39 35.86 -4.67 -15.67
CA GLN A 39 37.11 -3.92 -15.77
C GLN A 39 36.97 -2.76 -16.78
N THR A 40 36.13 -1.81 -16.45
CA THR A 40 35.68 -0.74 -17.36
C THR A 40 36.76 0.28 -17.68
N ASP A 41 37.66 0.59 -16.74
CA ASP A 41 38.79 1.51 -16.96
C ASP A 41 39.79 0.95 -17.98
N GLU A 42 40.13 -0.32 -17.84
CA GLU A 42 41.01 -1.00 -18.79
C GLU A 42 40.37 -1.10 -20.18
N ALA A 43 39.04 -1.35 -20.22
CA ALA A 43 38.27 -1.36 -21.46
C ALA A 43 38.37 -0.01 -22.19
N LEU A 44 38.25 1.12 -21.48
CA LEU A 44 38.38 2.46 -22.04
C LEU A 44 39.79 2.69 -22.62
N VAL A 45 40.85 2.29 -21.90
CA VAL A 45 42.22 2.39 -22.39
C VAL A 45 42.41 1.63 -23.72
N VAL A 46 41.84 0.41 -23.83
CA VAL A 46 41.89 -0.36 -25.08
C VAL A 46 41.07 0.29 -26.18
N CYS A 47 39.88 0.84 -25.88
CA CYS A 47 39.08 1.58 -26.86
C CYS A 47 39.81 2.83 -27.37
N ASP A 48 40.48 3.60 -26.50
CA ASP A 48 41.21 4.79 -26.87
C ASP A 48 42.44 4.42 -27.75
N ARG A 49 43.06 3.26 -27.52
CA ARG A 49 44.12 2.72 -28.43
C ARG A 49 43.53 2.36 -29.80
N LEU A 50 42.37 1.69 -29.85
CA LEU A 50 41.70 1.39 -31.11
C LEU A 50 41.39 2.66 -31.90
N LEU A 51 40.87 3.69 -31.25
CA LEU A 51 40.50 4.97 -31.86
C LEU A 51 41.72 5.80 -32.30
N LYS A 52 42.91 5.57 -31.69
CA LYS A 52 44.18 6.12 -32.18
C LYS A 52 44.64 5.45 -33.45
N LEU A 53 44.37 4.15 -33.62
CA LEU A 53 44.68 3.40 -34.83
C LEU A 53 43.74 3.72 -35.98
N ASP A 54 42.43 3.77 -35.69
CA ASP A 54 41.38 4.10 -36.65
C ASP A 54 40.30 4.97 -35.98
N PRO A 55 40.37 6.31 -36.09
CA PRO A 55 39.36 7.20 -35.59
C PRO A 55 37.98 7.06 -36.25
N ALA A 56 37.90 6.40 -37.39
CA ALA A 56 36.67 6.19 -38.17
C ALA A 56 36.01 4.82 -37.86
N ASP A 57 36.55 4.02 -36.97
CA ASP A 57 35.89 2.76 -36.60
C ASP A 57 34.70 2.98 -35.67
N ALA A 58 33.48 2.88 -36.22
CA ALA A 58 32.26 3.02 -35.51
C ALA A 58 32.08 2.02 -34.35
N ARG A 59 32.67 0.81 -34.47
CA ARG A 59 32.58 -0.21 -33.42
C ARG A 59 33.43 0.15 -32.21
N ALA A 60 34.59 0.75 -32.41
CA ALA A 60 35.43 1.23 -31.32
C ALA A 60 34.74 2.32 -30.52
N TRP A 61 34.10 3.29 -31.19
CA TRP A 61 33.25 4.30 -30.55
C TRP A 61 32.09 3.67 -29.78
N ASN A 62 31.39 2.66 -30.34
CA ASN A 62 30.35 1.96 -29.66
C ASN A 62 30.83 1.25 -28.39
N HIS A 63 31.99 0.56 -28.42
CA HIS A 63 32.57 -0.09 -27.25
C HIS A 63 33.00 0.92 -26.17
N ARG A 64 33.51 2.08 -26.59
CA ARG A 64 33.80 3.19 -25.67
C ARG A 64 32.55 3.69 -24.97
N GLY A 65 31.46 3.84 -25.71
CA GLY A 65 30.14 4.17 -25.15
C GLY A 65 29.65 3.12 -24.13
N ASN A 66 29.79 1.84 -24.45
CA ASN A 66 29.46 0.74 -23.54
C ASN A 66 30.29 0.78 -22.25
N ALA A 67 31.55 1.15 -22.32
CA ALA A 67 32.41 1.28 -21.15
C ALA A 67 31.98 2.44 -20.24
N PHE A 68 31.69 3.59 -20.82
CA PHE A 68 31.14 4.73 -20.05
C PHE A 68 29.78 4.41 -19.44
N LEU A 69 28.91 3.73 -20.17
CA LEU A 69 27.60 3.31 -19.67
C LEU A 69 27.75 2.37 -18.46
N ALA A 70 28.66 1.41 -18.53
CA ALA A 70 28.99 0.49 -17.44
C ALA A 70 29.59 1.21 -16.20
N GLN A 71 30.21 2.38 -16.40
CA GLN A 71 30.67 3.27 -15.32
C GLN A 71 29.57 4.21 -14.79
N ASN A 72 28.33 4.08 -15.24
CA ASN A 72 27.24 4.99 -14.93
C ASN A 72 27.53 6.45 -15.34
N ARG A 73 28.18 6.62 -16.50
CA ARG A 73 28.53 7.92 -17.11
C ARG A 73 27.77 8.11 -18.44
N PRO A 74 26.43 8.30 -18.35
CA PRO A 74 25.57 8.25 -19.54
C PRO A 74 25.81 9.41 -20.53
N LEU A 75 26.27 10.58 -20.10
CA LEU A 75 26.54 11.70 -21.00
C LEU A 75 27.73 11.38 -21.93
N GLU A 76 28.85 10.91 -21.38
CA GLU A 76 30.02 10.52 -22.19
C GLU A 76 29.75 9.27 -23.05
N ALA A 77 28.84 8.41 -22.60
CA ALA A 77 28.35 7.32 -23.41
C ALA A 77 27.58 7.83 -24.63
N LEU A 78 26.68 8.81 -24.46
CA LEU A 78 25.93 9.42 -25.56
C LEU A 78 26.85 10.06 -26.60
N ASP A 79 27.89 10.79 -26.19
CA ASP A 79 28.86 11.38 -27.09
C ASP A 79 29.56 10.28 -27.94
N SER A 80 29.95 9.18 -27.31
CA SER A 80 30.57 8.08 -27.97
C SER A 80 29.64 7.36 -28.97
N TYR A 81 28.38 7.11 -28.56
CA TYR A 81 27.36 6.53 -29.45
C TYR A 81 27.00 7.48 -30.61
N ALA A 82 26.94 8.80 -30.38
CA ALA A 82 26.70 9.76 -31.44
C ALA A 82 27.81 9.71 -32.51
N GLN A 83 29.07 9.57 -32.10
CA GLN A 83 30.18 9.35 -33.04
C GLN A 83 30.04 8.05 -33.82
N ALA A 84 29.73 6.93 -33.13
CA ALA A 84 29.50 5.64 -33.75
C ALA A 84 28.40 5.68 -34.81
N ILE A 85 27.24 6.31 -34.46
CA ILE A 85 26.07 6.46 -35.36
C ILE A 85 26.37 7.37 -36.54
N ARG A 86 27.18 8.42 -36.35
CA ARG A 86 27.61 9.30 -37.45
C ARG A 86 28.46 8.56 -38.46
N LEU A 87 29.32 7.66 -38.01
CA LEU A 87 30.20 6.84 -38.85
C LEU A 87 29.45 5.69 -39.50
N ASP A 88 28.57 5.02 -38.77
CA ASP A 88 27.70 3.97 -39.28
C ASP A 88 26.28 4.15 -38.76
N PRO A 89 25.39 4.83 -39.53
CA PRO A 89 23.99 5.04 -39.14
C PRO A 89 23.16 3.77 -38.97
N ARG A 90 23.65 2.62 -39.46
CA ARG A 90 22.96 1.32 -39.34
C ARG A 90 23.55 0.43 -38.23
N LEU A 91 24.46 0.94 -37.41
CA LEU A 91 25.02 0.20 -36.30
C LEU A 91 23.98 0.06 -35.18
N ALA A 92 23.18 -0.98 -35.24
CA ALA A 92 22.09 -1.25 -34.29
C ALA A 92 22.57 -1.24 -32.83
N ALA A 93 23.79 -1.73 -32.55
CA ALA A 93 24.36 -1.76 -31.18
C ALA A 93 24.54 -0.35 -30.61
N ALA A 94 24.95 0.63 -31.42
CA ALA A 94 25.12 2.02 -30.96
C ALA A 94 23.77 2.71 -30.67
N HIS A 95 22.73 2.44 -31.49
CA HIS A 95 21.39 2.92 -31.19
C HIS A 95 20.81 2.28 -29.93
N LEU A 96 21.04 0.97 -29.70
CA LEU A 96 20.63 0.30 -28.46
C LEU A 96 21.27 0.95 -27.25
N GLY A 97 22.61 1.09 -27.28
CA GLY A 97 23.36 1.75 -26.18
C GLY A 97 22.92 3.19 -25.95
N ARG A 98 22.64 3.95 -27.01
CA ARG A 98 22.10 5.31 -26.93
C ARG A 98 20.74 5.31 -26.23
N GLY A 99 19.82 4.41 -26.58
CA GLY A 99 18.53 4.29 -25.91
C GLY A 99 18.67 3.97 -24.42
N MET A 100 19.56 3.05 -24.06
CA MET A 100 19.84 2.72 -22.65
C MET A 100 20.43 3.92 -21.88
N ALA A 101 21.34 4.69 -22.47
CA ALA A 101 21.91 5.90 -21.86
C ALA A 101 20.85 6.98 -21.66
N LEU A 102 19.94 7.17 -22.62
CA LEU A 102 18.83 8.13 -22.54
C LEU A 102 17.83 7.76 -21.44
N ASN A 103 17.55 6.49 -21.24
CA ASN A 103 16.72 6.02 -20.11
C ASN A 103 17.36 6.38 -18.76
N LEU A 104 18.67 6.21 -18.61
CA LEU A 104 19.39 6.59 -17.39
C LEU A 104 19.35 8.12 -17.13
N LEU A 105 19.27 8.90 -18.20
CA LEU A 105 19.15 10.38 -18.13
C LEU A 105 17.69 10.84 -18.03
N HIS A 106 16.75 9.92 -17.85
CA HIS A 106 15.31 10.22 -17.78
C HIS A 106 14.76 10.93 -19.03
N CYS A 107 15.25 10.57 -20.20
CA CYS A 107 14.78 11.04 -21.52
C CYS A 107 14.08 9.88 -22.27
N PRO A 108 12.92 9.41 -21.80
CA PRO A 108 12.32 8.16 -22.28
C PRO A 108 11.81 8.24 -23.72
N GLU A 109 11.32 9.39 -24.20
CA GLU A 109 10.82 9.54 -25.57
C GLU A 109 11.97 9.43 -26.59
N ASP A 110 13.12 10.03 -26.28
CA ASP A 110 14.32 9.88 -27.12
C ASP A 110 14.88 8.46 -27.06
N ALA A 111 14.77 7.78 -25.92
CA ALA A 111 15.14 6.39 -25.78
C ALA A 111 14.26 5.50 -26.67
N LEU A 112 12.93 5.71 -26.69
CA LEU A 112 12.01 4.99 -27.57
C LEU A 112 12.38 5.18 -29.03
N ALA A 113 12.67 6.40 -29.48
CA ALA A 113 13.11 6.68 -30.83
C ALA A 113 14.39 5.90 -31.20
N ALA A 114 15.33 5.80 -30.26
CA ALA A 114 16.56 5.02 -30.48
C ALA A 114 16.30 3.51 -30.59
N PHE A 115 15.41 2.95 -29.73
CA PHE A 115 15.02 1.53 -29.82
C PHE A 115 14.23 1.24 -31.10
N ASP A 116 13.36 2.15 -31.56
CA ASP A 116 12.61 2.00 -32.80
C ASP A 116 13.54 1.94 -34.01
N VAL A 117 14.67 2.68 -34.00
CA VAL A 117 15.69 2.55 -35.06
C VAL A 117 16.31 1.14 -35.04
N VAL A 118 16.66 0.59 -33.83
CA VAL A 118 17.18 -0.78 -33.73
C VAL A 118 16.18 -1.78 -34.31
N ILE A 119 14.90 -1.64 -33.96
CA ILE A 119 13.82 -2.53 -34.42
C ILE A 119 13.60 -2.41 -35.92
N SER A 120 13.77 -1.22 -36.50
CA SER A 120 13.71 -1.02 -37.96
C SER A 120 14.84 -1.73 -38.70
N ILE A 121 16.04 -1.78 -38.10
CA ILE A 121 17.22 -2.47 -38.67
C ILE A 121 17.12 -3.98 -38.45
N LYS A 122 16.68 -4.38 -37.25
CA LYS A 122 16.57 -5.79 -36.79
C LYS A 122 15.22 -6.02 -36.11
N PRO A 123 14.14 -6.39 -36.82
CA PRO A 123 12.78 -6.48 -36.29
C PRO A 123 12.57 -7.45 -35.12
N HIS A 124 13.48 -8.40 -34.94
CA HIS A 124 13.44 -9.43 -33.89
C HIS A 124 14.57 -9.26 -32.85
N HIS A 125 15.10 -8.05 -32.67
CA HIS A 125 16.13 -7.79 -31.67
C HIS A 125 15.52 -7.79 -30.26
N CYS A 126 15.71 -8.88 -29.53
CA CYS A 126 15.06 -9.12 -28.23
C CYS A 126 15.35 -8.00 -27.22
N ASP A 127 16.63 -7.63 -27.02
CA ASP A 127 17.00 -6.57 -26.05
C ASP A 127 16.38 -5.21 -26.38
N ALA A 128 16.27 -4.87 -27.67
CA ALA A 128 15.64 -3.60 -28.07
C ALA A 128 14.14 -3.61 -27.80
N LEU A 129 13.47 -4.72 -28.09
CA LEU A 129 12.04 -4.91 -27.79
C LEU A 129 11.77 -4.91 -26.28
N LEU A 130 12.64 -5.55 -25.48
CA LEU A 130 12.57 -5.54 -24.03
C LEU A 130 12.72 -4.13 -23.45
N ASN A 131 13.81 -3.43 -23.84
CA ASN A 131 14.07 -2.07 -23.33
C ASN A 131 12.98 -1.10 -23.78
N ARG A 132 12.48 -1.22 -25.01
CA ARG A 132 11.33 -0.44 -25.49
C ARG A 132 10.08 -0.69 -24.63
N GLY A 133 9.78 -1.97 -24.33
CA GLY A 133 8.67 -2.35 -23.48
C GLY A 133 8.80 -1.78 -22.06
N ASN A 134 9.98 -1.86 -21.47
CA ASN A 134 10.27 -1.30 -20.14
C ASN A 134 10.06 0.22 -20.13
N THR A 135 10.60 0.93 -21.13
CA THR A 135 10.44 2.39 -21.26
C THR A 135 8.97 2.80 -21.43
N LEU A 136 8.20 2.05 -22.23
CA LEU A 136 6.77 2.30 -22.41
C LEU A 136 5.95 2.06 -21.13
N ARG A 137 6.31 1.02 -20.35
CA ARG A 137 5.68 0.77 -19.05
C ARG A 137 5.94 1.92 -18.08
N ASP A 138 7.18 2.40 -18.02
CA ASP A 138 7.58 3.50 -17.15
C ASP A 138 6.91 4.84 -17.56
N LEU A 139 6.55 4.99 -18.85
CA LEU A 139 5.73 6.08 -19.37
C LEU A 139 4.22 5.89 -19.16
N GLY A 140 3.78 4.82 -18.50
CA GLY A 140 2.35 4.54 -18.31
C GLY A 140 1.62 4.13 -19.60
N ARG A 141 2.33 3.57 -20.61
CA ARG A 141 1.80 3.07 -21.90
C ARG A 141 1.79 1.53 -21.94
N PRO A 142 1.01 0.87 -21.05
CA PRO A 142 1.11 -0.58 -20.85
C PRO A 142 0.72 -1.40 -22.08
N THR A 143 -0.23 -0.95 -22.88
CA THR A 143 -0.66 -1.67 -24.09
C THR A 143 0.49 -1.82 -25.10
N GLU A 144 1.22 -0.74 -25.33
CA GLU A 144 2.36 -0.76 -26.27
C GLU A 144 3.56 -1.51 -25.70
N ALA A 145 3.71 -1.48 -24.35
CA ALA A 145 4.71 -2.29 -23.65
C ALA A 145 4.43 -3.79 -23.87
N LEU A 146 3.16 -4.22 -23.71
CA LEU A 146 2.74 -5.60 -23.92
C LEU A 146 2.97 -6.07 -25.35
N GLU A 147 2.73 -5.22 -26.36
CA GLU A 147 3.06 -5.52 -27.75
C GLU A 147 4.56 -5.74 -27.97
N SER A 148 5.39 -4.90 -27.33
CA SER A 148 6.87 -5.02 -27.40
C SER A 148 7.34 -6.33 -26.79
N TYR A 149 6.83 -6.69 -25.59
CA TYR A 149 7.16 -7.97 -24.94
C TYR A 149 6.64 -9.18 -25.75
N ALA A 150 5.46 -9.09 -26.36
CA ALA A 150 4.93 -10.16 -27.20
C ALA A 150 5.83 -10.40 -28.42
N ARG A 151 6.36 -9.35 -29.05
CA ARG A 151 7.32 -9.45 -30.15
C ARG A 151 8.67 -10.02 -29.69
N ALA A 152 9.14 -9.65 -28.50
CA ALA A 152 10.35 -10.22 -27.91
C ALA A 152 10.19 -11.73 -27.69
N LEU A 153 9.04 -12.16 -27.14
CA LEU A 153 8.72 -13.58 -26.92
C LEU A 153 8.46 -14.36 -28.21
N ALA A 154 8.02 -13.69 -29.28
CA ALA A 154 7.95 -14.32 -30.61
C ALA A 154 9.34 -14.59 -31.19
N ALA A 155 10.33 -13.76 -30.84
CA ALA A 155 11.73 -13.97 -31.24
C ALA A 155 12.46 -15.00 -30.37
N ASP A 156 12.20 -14.96 -29.05
CA ASP A 156 12.74 -15.91 -28.06
C ASP A 156 11.64 -16.26 -27.04
N PRO A 157 10.90 -17.37 -27.24
CA PRO A 157 9.83 -17.82 -26.33
C PRO A 157 10.32 -18.18 -24.93
N ASP A 158 11.62 -18.38 -24.76
CA ASP A 158 12.24 -18.78 -23.50
C ASP A 158 12.89 -17.62 -22.74
N CYS A 159 12.77 -16.40 -23.27
CA CYS A 159 13.29 -15.20 -22.63
C CYS A 159 12.57 -14.93 -21.29
N ILE A 160 13.21 -15.32 -20.18
CA ILE A 160 12.67 -15.18 -18.82
C ILE A 160 12.37 -13.72 -18.50
N GLU A 161 13.25 -12.82 -18.90
CA GLU A 161 13.12 -11.38 -18.67
C GLU A 161 11.88 -10.80 -19.38
N ALA A 162 11.62 -11.23 -20.62
CA ALA A 162 10.42 -10.84 -21.36
C ALA A 162 9.14 -11.38 -20.72
N LEU A 163 9.15 -12.62 -20.24
CA LEU A 163 8.02 -13.22 -19.52
C LEU A 163 7.75 -12.48 -18.20
N CYS A 164 8.81 -12.19 -17.44
CA CYS A 164 8.71 -11.47 -16.18
C CYS A 164 8.15 -10.05 -16.39
N ASN A 165 8.73 -9.28 -17.30
CA ASN A 165 8.33 -7.90 -17.58
C ASN A 165 6.92 -7.80 -18.18
N ARG A 166 6.55 -8.77 -19.02
CA ARG A 166 5.15 -8.90 -19.49
C ARG A 166 4.22 -9.18 -18.32
N GLY A 167 4.60 -10.07 -17.40
CA GLY A 167 3.85 -10.35 -16.18
C GLY A 167 3.64 -9.10 -15.34
N ASN A 168 4.69 -8.29 -15.15
CA ASN A 168 4.62 -7.03 -14.40
C ASN A 168 3.67 -6.02 -15.08
N ALA A 169 3.76 -5.85 -16.40
CA ALA A 169 2.88 -4.95 -17.15
C ALA A 169 1.42 -5.39 -17.11
N LEU A 170 1.16 -6.71 -17.11
CA LEU A 170 -0.18 -7.28 -16.98
C LEU A 170 -0.71 -7.08 -15.54
N LEU A 171 0.14 -7.23 -14.53
CA LEU A 171 -0.20 -6.97 -13.13
C LEU A 171 -0.58 -5.50 -12.93
N ASP A 172 0.23 -4.57 -13.43
CA ASP A 172 -0.04 -3.13 -13.40
C ASP A 172 -1.37 -2.79 -14.11
N SER A 173 -1.69 -3.53 -15.18
CA SER A 173 -2.94 -3.40 -15.93
C SER A 173 -4.14 -4.15 -15.30
N ARG A 174 -3.96 -4.79 -14.14
CA ARG A 174 -4.95 -5.62 -13.43
C ARG A 174 -5.43 -6.85 -14.23
N LEU A 175 -4.65 -7.31 -15.18
CA LEU A 175 -4.90 -8.53 -15.96
C LEU A 175 -4.24 -9.73 -15.26
N TYR A 176 -4.67 -10.00 -14.02
CA TYR A 176 -4.01 -10.90 -13.07
C TYR A 176 -3.85 -12.33 -13.58
N ALA A 177 -4.87 -12.89 -14.22
CA ALA A 177 -4.79 -14.26 -14.78
C ALA A 177 -3.70 -14.36 -15.85
N ALA A 178 -3.63 -13.40 -16.77
CA ALA A 178 -2.60 -13.37 -17.81
C ALA A 178 -1.18 -13.10 -17.22
N ALA A 179 -1.10 -12.33 -16.14
CA ALA A 179 0.15 -12.13 -15.39
C ALA A 179 0.65 -13.47 -14.80
N ILE A 180 -0.24 -14.24 -14.16
CA ILE A 180 0.06 -15.57 -13.60
C ILE A 180 0.58 -16.50 -14.69
N ASP A 181 -0.03 -16.52 -15.88
CA ASP A 181 0.44 -17.33 -17.01
C ASP A 181 1.87 -16.95 -17.43
N SER A 182 2.16 -15.66 -17.50
CA SER A 182 3.49 -15.14 -17.84
C SER A 182 4.54 -15.54 -16.80
N TYR A 183 4.25 -15.34 -15.51
CA TYR A 183 5.15 -15.74 -14.42
C TYR A 183 5.33 -17.26 -14.35
N THR A 184 4.27 -18.04 -14.63
CA THR A 184 4.34 -19.49 -14.67
C THR A 184 5.25 -19.96 -15.80
N GLY A 185 5.20 -19.31 -16.97
CA GLY A 185 6.12 -19.53 -18.07
C GLY A 185 7.58 -19.29 -17.65
N ALA A 186 7.85 -18.20 -16.94
CA ALA A 186 9.20 -17.86 -16.46
C ALA A 186 9.68 -18.87 -15.38
N LEU A 187 8.83 -19.24 -14.43
CA LEU A 187 9.15 -20.19 -13.35
C LEU A 187 9.37 -21.63 -13.83
N ARG A 188 8.85 -22.01 -14.98
CA ARG A 188 9.19 -23.32 -15.60
C ARG A 188 10.68 -23.39 -15.98
N ARG A 189 11.32 -22.25 -16.25
CA ARG A 189 12.74 -22.14 -16.62
C ARG A 189 13.63 -21.83 -15.43
N GLN A 190 13.17 -20.98 -14.55
CA GLN A 190 13.84 -20.63 -13.29
C GLN A 190 12.87 -20.83 -12.10
N PRO A 191 12.73 -22.07 -11.61
CA PRO A 191 11.75 -22.38 -10.57
C PRO A 191 11.93 -21.63 -9.25
N ASP A 192 13.14 -21.24 -8.89
CA ASP A 192 13.52 -20.60 -7.63
C ASP A 192 13.90 -19.11 -7.82
N HIS A 193 13.25 -18.42 -8.77
CA HIS A 193 13.48 -16.98 -8.94
C HIS A 193 12.64 -16.19 -7.94
N PRO A 194 13.26 -15.48 -6.96
CA PRO A 194 12.51 -14.85 -5.85
C PRO A 194 11.50 -13.81 -6.32
N ASP A 195 11.89 -12.88 -7.21
CA ASP A 195 11.00 -11.80 -7.65
C ASP A 195 9.77 -12.34 -8.39
N ILE A 196 9.95 -13.38 -9.20
CA ILE A 196 8.85 -13.97 -9.97
C ILE A 196 7.86 -14.69 -9.05
N LEU A 197 8.35 -15.42 -8.02
CA LEU A 197 7.51 -16.03 -7.01
C LEU A 197 6.71 -14.96 -6.24
N GLY A 198 7.35 -13.89 -5.81
CA GLY A 198 6.70 -12.79 -5.11
C GLY A 198 5.63 -12.10 -5.95
N ASN A 199 5.91 -11.80 -7.20
CA ASN A 199 4.98 -11.13 -8.12
C ASN A 199 3.82 -12.06 -8.50
N ARG A 200 4.06 -13.36 -8.71
CA ARG A 200 2.98 -14.33 -8.97
C ARG A 200 2.07 -14.50 -7.75
N ALA A 201 2.65 -14.57 -6.56
CA ALA A 201 1.88 -14.60 -5.32
C ALA A 201 0.98 -13.36 -5.16
N ALA A 202 1.49 -12.17 -5.49
CA ALA A 202 0.68 -10.94 -5.50
C ALA A 202 -0.48 -11.03 -6.49
N ALA A 203 -0.26 -11.55 -7.71
CA ALA A 203 -1.32 -11.76 -8.69
C ALA A 203 -2.37 -12.79 -8.21
N PHE A 204 -1.95 -13.87 -7.55
CA PHE A 204 -2.86 -14.83 -6.92
C PHE A 204 -3.70 -14.19 -5.80
N GLN A 205 -3.11 -13.34 -4.96
CA GLN A 205 -3.83 -12.60 -3.91
C GLN A 205 -4.93 -11.71 -4.48
N GLU A 206 -4.66 -10.98 -5.57
CA GLU A 206 -5.63 -10.12 -6.24
C GLU A 206 -6.83 -10.92 -6.83
N LEU A 207 -6.62 -12.20 -7.19
CA LEU A 207 -7.69 -13.11 -7.60
C LEU A 207 -8.34 -13.88 -6.43
N GLY A 208 -7.88 -13.65 -5.19
CA GLY A 208 -8.36 -14.39 -4.02
C GLY A 208 -7.94 -15.87 -4.00
N GLN A 209 -6.93 -16.27 -4.76
CA GLN A 209 -6.37 -17.63 -4.82
C GLN A 209 -5.28 -17.78 -3.75
N TYR A 210 -5.68 -17.71 -2.48
CA TYR A 210 -4.75 -17.62 -1.35
C TYR A 210 -3.90 -18.87 -1.16
N ASP A 211 -4.42 -20.07 -1.46
CA ASP A 211 -3.62 -21.33 -1.36
C ASP A 211 -2.43 -21.29 -2.34
N CYS A 212 -2.66 -20.82 -3.57
CA CYS A 212 -1.59 -20.68 -4.56
C CYS A 212 -0.60 -19.60 -4.16
N ALA A 213 -1.08 -18.48 -3.60
CA ALA A 213 -0.23 -17.40 -3.10
C ALA A 213 0.64 -17.88 -1.93
N ALA A 214 0.07 -18.62 -0.98
CA ALA A 214 0.78 -19.20 0.16
C ALA A 214 1.90 -20.15 -0.30
N ALA A 215 1.62 -21.04 -1.26
CA ALA A 215 2.61 -21.97 -1.79
C ALA A 215 3.82 -21.28 -2.43
N ASP A 216 3.59 -20.19 -3.19
CA ASP A 216 4.68 -19.40 -3.77
C ASP A 216 5.47 -18.65 -2.69
N LEU A 217 4.79 -18.06 -1.71
CA LEU A 217 5.43 -17.33 -0.61
C LEU A 217 6.20 -18.25 0.33
N GLU A 218 5.70 -19.44 0.64
CA GLU A 218 6.43 -20.47 1.41
C GLU A 218 7.74 -20.87 0.70
N ARG A 219 7.65 -21.06 -0.63
CA ARG A 219 8.82 -21.33 -1.43
C ARG A 219 9.80 -20.16 -1.39
N LEU A 220 9.31 -18.94 -1.56
CA LEU A 220 10.11 -17.71 -1.51
C LEU A 220 10.83 -17.57 -0.15
N VAL A 221 10.11 -17.71 0.97
CA VAL A 221 10.69 -17.63 2.32
C VAL A 221 11.77 -18.70 2.52
N ARG A 222 11.57 -19.91 2.00
CA ARG A 222 12.55 -21.00 2.12
C ARG A 222 13.84 -20.72 1.36
N ILE A 223 13.77 -20.19 0.11
CA ILE A 223 14.96 -19.93 -0.73
C ILE A 223 15.62 -18.60 -0.41
N ALA A 224 14.86 -17.62 0.06
CA ALA A 224 15.31 -16.28 0.37
C ALA A 224 14.67 -15.74 1.66
N PRO A 225 15.07 -16.25 2.86
CA PRO A 225 14.42 -15.92 4.13
C PRO A 225 14.41 -14.42 4.50
N ARG A 226 15.30 -13.64 3.90
CA ARG A 226 15.41 -12.18 4.12
C ARG A 226 14.83 -11.35 2.97
N TYR A 227 14.08 -11.99 2.06
CA TYR A 227 13.44 -11.25 0.99
C TYR A 227 12.40 -10.29 1.58
N ASN A 228 12.48 -9.01 1.17
CA ASN A 228 11.64 -7.96 1.74
C ASN A 228 10.16 -8.33 1.69
N TYR A 229 9.51 -8.24 2.82
CA TYR A 229 8.07 -8.47 3.02
C TYR A 229 7.58 -9.91 2.78
N ALA A 230 8.41 -10.87 2.36
CA ALA A 230 7.94 -12.22 2.00
C ALA A 230 7.23 -12.94 3.16
N LEU A 231 7.85 -12.97 4.34
CA LEU A 231 7.26 -13.63 5.52
C LEU A 231 6.00 -12.92 6.00
N GLY A 232 6.00 -11.58 6.00
CA GLY A 232 4.82 -10.79 6.35
C GLY A 232 3.66 -10.98 5.38
N ASN A 233 3.94 -11.08 4.07
CA ASN A 233 2.93 -11.36 3.05
C ASN A 233 2.37 -12.79 3.19
N LEU A 234 3.22 -13.76 3.53
CA LEU A 234 2.78 -15.13 3.80
C LEU A 234 1.82 -15.17 4.99
N LEU A 235 2.20 -14.56 6.12
CA LEU A 235 1.31 -14.46 7.28
C LEU A 235 0.00 -13.72 6.93
N GLN A 236 0.06 -12.65 6.13
CA GLN A 236 -1.14 -11.93 5.72
C GLN A 236 -2.09 -12.81 4.90
N VAL A 237 -1.55 -13.63 4.00
CA VAL A 237 -2.33 -14.59 3.19
C VAL A 237 -2.99 -15.64 4.09
N GLU A 238 -2.26 -16.18 5.07
CA GLU A 238 -2.80 -17.15 6.04
C GLU A 238 -3.90 -16.53 6.90
N LEU A 239 -3.72 -15.30 7.38
CA LEU A 239 -4.76 -14.58 8.11
C LEU A 239 -6.01 -14.33 7.26
N GLN A 240 -5.89 -14.10 5.93
CA GLN A 240 -7.04 -13.92 5.04
C GLN A 240 -7.96 -15.14 5.02
N VAL A 241 -7.41 -16.34 5.15
CA VAL A 241 -8.16 -17.59 5.15
C VAL A 241 -8.34 -18.19 6.55
N CYS A 242 -7.91 -17.51 7.61
CA CYS A 242 -7.90 -18.00 8.99
C CYS A 242 -7.14 -19.33 9.14
N ASP A 243 -6.07 -19.53 8.39
CA ASP A 243 -5.11 -20.62 8.63
C ASP A 243 -4.09 -20.15 9.67
N TRP A 244 -4.17 -20.71 10.87
CA TRP A 244 -3.31 -20.30 11.99
C TRP A 244 -2.28 -21.37 12.37
N THR A 245 -2.06 -22.34 11.49
CA THR A 245 -1.15 -23.48 11.76
C THR A 245 0.24 -23.04 12.22
N HIS A 246 0.79 -22.02 11.60
CA HIS A 246 2.14 -21.50 11.92
C HIS A 246 2.12 -20.08 12.52
N HIS A 247 0.96 -19.58 12.94
CA HIS A 247 0.78 -18.19 13.33
C HIS A 247 1.78 -17.72 14.40
N SER A 248 1.87 -18.41 15.54
CA SER A 248 2.71 -17.99 16.67
C SER A 248 4.21 -18.02 16.35
N GLU A 249 4.65 -18.98 15.54
CA GLU A 249 6.03 -19.08 15.08
C GLU A 249 6.39 -17.90 14.17
N ARG A 250 5.54 -17.64 13.16
CA ARG A 250 5.75 -16.56 12.19
C ARG A 250 5.70 -15.17 12.83
N VAL A 251 4.76 -14.93 13.77
CA VAL A 251 4.69 -13.68 14.53
C VAL A 251 5.99 -13.44 15.29
N ARG A 252 6.48 -14.44 16.02
CA ARG A 252 7.74 -14.35 16.76
C ARG A 252 8.94 -14.06 15.84
N GLU A 253 9.01 -14.72 14.70
CA GLU A 253 10.09 -14.51 13.72
C GLU A 253 10.04 -13.10 13.15
N ILE A 254 8.85 -12.60 12.79
CA ILE A 254 8.63 -11.25 12.28
C ILE A 254 9.05 -10.20 13.32
N GLU A 255 8.63 -10.33 14.57
CA GLU A 255 8.99 -9.39 15.64
C GLU A 255 10.50 -9.34 15.85
N LEU A 256 11.18 -10.48 15.89
CA LEU A 256 12.64 -10.55 15.99
C LEU A 256 13.33 -9.91 14.77
N ALA A 257 12.80 -10.11 13.56
CA ALA A 257 13.36 -9.53 12.34
C ALA A 257 13.17 -8.01 12.29
N VAL A 258 12.01 -7.49 12.70
CA VAL A 258 11.77 -6.04 12.84
C VAL A 258 12.71 -5.43 13.89
N CYS A 259 12.96 -6.12 15.02
CA CYS A 259 13.97 -5.70 16.00
C CYS A 259 15.41 -5.67 15.46
N ARG A 260 15.68 -6.32 14.33
CA ARG A 260 16.97 -6.32 13.62
C ARG A 260 16.97 -5.42 12.38
N ASP A 261 16.02 -4.50 12.28
CA ASP A 261 15.84 -3.55 11.18
C ASP A 261 15.66 -4.21 9.80
N GLN A 262 15.00 -5.37 9.75
CA GLN A 262 14.70 -6.06 8.49
C GLN A 262 13.30 -5.66 7.98
N LYS A 263 13.20 -5.37 6.67
CA LYS A 263 11.91 -5.05 5.99
C LYS A 263 11.11 -6.34 5.72
N ILE A 264 10.70 -7.02 6.79
CA ILE A 264 10.10 -8.36 6.69
C ILE A 264 8.57 -8.32 6.62
N ILE A 265 7.94 -7.26 7.10
CA ILE A 265 6.49 -7.10 7.13
C ILE A 265 6.09 -5.68 6.72
N HIS A 266 4.96 -5.58 6.01
CA HIS A 266 4.35 -4.29 5.67
C HIS A 266 3.71 -3.66 6.91
N PRO A 267 3.80 -2.32 7.13
CA PRO A 267 3.25 -1.67 8.33
C PRO A 267 1.76 -1.95 8.56
N PHE A 268 0.95 -2.02 7.51
CA PHE A 268 -0.46 -2.37 7.63
C PHE A 268 -0.66 -3.80 8.21
N SER A 269 0.12 -4.76 7.76
CA SER A 269 0.04 -6.15 8.24
C SER A 269 0.55 -6.28 9.69
N MET A 270 1.49 -5.40 10.11
CA MET A 270 1.99 -5.37 11.49
C MET A 270 0.89 -5.09 12.53
N MET A 271 -0.15 -4.34 12.16
CA MET A 271 -1.28 -4.02 13.04
C MET A 271 -2.11 -5.26 13.41
N ASN A 272 -2.09 -6.31 12.56
CA ASN A 272 -2.85 -7.54 12.80
C ASN A 272 -2.19 -8.46 13.85
N ILE A 273 -0.91 -8.23 14.16
CA ILE A 273 -0.13 -9.16 14.99
C ILE A 273 0.36 -8.57 16.31
N THR A 274 0.41 -7.25 16.44
CA THR A 274 0.87 -6.62 17.68
C THR A 274 0.14 -5.32 18.00
N SER A 275 -0.16 -5.09 19.27
CA SER A 275 -0.66 -3.81 19.79
C SER A 275 0.46 -2.86 20.21
N SER A 276 1.74 -3.25 20.11
CA SER A 276 2.86 -2.41 20.49
C SER A 276 3.05 -1.24 19.53
N ALA A 277 2.83 -0.02 20.02
CA ALA A 277 3.02 1.21 19.26
C ALA A 277 4.49 1.39 18.83
N ALA A 278 5.45 1.00 19.66
CA ALA A 278 6.87 1.05 19.35
C ALA A 278 7.25 0.12 18.19
N MET A 279 6.70 -1.09 18.14
CA MET A 279 6.95 -2.04 17.05
C MET A 279 6.32 -1.57 15.74
N GLN A 280 5.10 -1.01 15.80
CA GLN A 280 4.44 -0.44 14.63
C GLN A 280 5.21 0.76 14.07
N LEU A 281 5.72 1.66 14.92
CA LEU A 281 6.60 2.76 14.50
C LEU A 281 7.87 2.24 13.81
N ARG A 282 8.51 1.21 14.38
CA ARG A 282 9.73 0.65 13.80
C ARG A 282 9.48 0.05 12.42
N ALA A 283 8.41 -0.73 12.26
CA ALA A 283 8.00 -1.27 10.95
C ALA A 283 7.69 -0.15 9.95
N ALA A 284 7.01 0.91 10.38
CA ALA A 284 6.71 2.07 9.55
C ALA A 284 7.99 2.82 9.13
N ASN A 285 8.95 3.05 10.05
CA ASN A 285 10.25 3.66 9.74
C ASN A 285 11.03 2.86 8.69
N LEU A 286 11.08 1.54 8.85
CA LEU A 286 11.74 0.65 7.90
C LEU A 286 11.11 0.74 6.52
N HIS A 287 9.79 0.77 6.44
CA HIS A 287 9.07 0.93 5.17
C HIS A 287 9.32 2.30 4.55
N ALA A 288 9.19 3.36 5.35
CA ALA A 288 9.37 4.74 4.93
C ALA A 288 10.77 5.03 4.35
N SER A 289 11.81 4.36 4.84
CA SER A 289 13.18 4.51 4.34
C SER A 289 13.36 4.11 2.86
N GLY A 290 12.35 3.51 2.24
CA GLY A 290 12.33 3.18 0.81
C GLY A 290 11.84 4.31 -0.09
N PHE A 291 11.28 5.38 0.46
CA PHE A 291 10.77 6.50 -0.33
C PHE A 291 11.81 7.62 -0.51
N PRO A 292 11.72 8.38 -1.61
CA PRO A 292 12.62 9.50 -1.84
C PRO A 292 12.43 10.58 -0.76
N SER A 293 13.49 11.33 -0.47
CA SER A 293 13.39 12.54 0.35
C SER A 293 12.62 13.63 -0.38
N ALA A 294 11.85 14.43 0.37
CA ALA A 294 11.10 15.54 -0.19
C ALA A 294 12.04 16.56 -0.86
N GLU A 295 11.65 17.01 -2.05
CA GLU A 295 12.27 18.19 -2.65
C GLU A 295 11.88 19.43 -1.82
N PRO A 296 12.82 20.35 -1.54
CA PRO A 296 12.49 21.56 -0.79
C PRO A 296 11.31 22.30 -1.40
N PHE A 297 10.30 22.62 -0.59
CA PHE A 297 9.24 23.52 -1.01
C PHE A 297 9.85 24.92 -1.22
N ALA A 298 9.84 25.43 -2.45
CA ALA A 298 10.00 26.85 -2.66
C ALA A 298 8.84 27.55 -1.92
N GLN A 299 9.17 28.55 -1.06
CA GLN A 299 8.13 29.28 -0.32
C GLN A 299 7.06 29.75 -1.33
N HIS A 300 5.83 29.27 -1.14
CA HIS A 300 4.70 29.75 -1.92
C HIS A 300 4.44 31.22 -1.54
N THR A 301 5.05 32.14 -2.25
CA THR A 301 4.60 33.55 -2.23
C THR A 301 3.28 33.58 -3.01
N ARG A 302 2.14 33.48 -2.30
CA ARG A 302 0.84 33.83 -2.89
C ARG A 302 0.96 35.23 -3.49
N THR A 303 0.68 35.37 -4.78
CA THR A 303 0.56 36.69 -5.40
C THR A 303 -0.63 37.42 -4.77
N HIS A 304 -0.52 38.72 -4.55
CA HIS A 304 -1.48 39.59 -3.85
C HIS A 304 -2.93 39.57 -4.40
N ASN A 305 -3.20 38.85 -5.50
CA ASN A 305 -4.49 38.74 -6.18
C ASN A 305 -5.07 37.29 -6.12
N SER A 306 -4.57 36.40 -5.26
CA SER A 306 -5.07 35.01 -5.15
C SER A 306 -6.28 34.94 -4.21
N ASP A 307 -7.18 34.00 -4.50
CA ASP A 307 -8.31 33.60 -3.64
C ASP A 307 -7.82 33.41 -2.19
N PRO A 308 -8.41 34.10 -1.18
CA PRO A 308 -7.94 34.03 0.20
C PRO A 308 -8.22 32.69 0.89
N ARG A 309 -9.07 31.85 0.30
CA ARG A 309 -9.46 30.53 0.88
C ARG A 309 -8.26 29.60 0.99
N LEU A 310 -8.20 28.82 2.07
CA LEU A 310 -7.25 27.74 2.22
C LEU A 310 -7.62 26.58 1.28
N ARG A 311 -6.64 26.09 0.50
CA ARG A 311 -6.83 24.98 -0.44
C ARG A 311 -6.46 23.67 0.22
N ILE A 312 -7.48 22.88 0.50
CA ILE A 312 -7.34 21.57 1.13
C ILE A 312 -7.45 20.49 0.04
N ALA A 313 -6.39 19.72 -0.14
CA ALA A 313 -6.42 18.56 -1.04
C ALA A 313 -6.62 17.27 -0.24
N TYR A 314 -7.70 16.53 -0.51
CA TYR A 314 -7.91 15.18 0.01
C TYR A 314 -7.41 14.17 -1.00
N VAL A 315 -6.48 13.32 -0.57
CA VAL A 315 -5.82 12.31 -1.42
C VAL A 315 -6.35 10.93 -1.08
N SER A 316 -7.01 10.26 -2.03
CA SER A 316 -7.53 8.90 -1.79
C SER A 316 -7.79 8.12 -3.08
N ALA A 317 -7.63 6.79 -3.02
CA ALA A 317 -8.14 5.85 -4.02
C ALA A 317 -9.59 5.45 -3.74
N ASP A 318 -10.13 5.85 -2.59
CA ASP A 318 -11.39 5.36 -2.03
C ASP A 318 -12.51 6.41 -2.04
N LEU A 319 -12.40 7.43 -2.89
CA LEU A 319 -13.45 8.42 -3.19
C LEU A 319 -14.54 7.81 -4.09
N ARG A 320 -15.15 6.74 -3.62
CA ARG A 320 -16.08 5.86 -4.32
C ARG A 320 -16.95 5.10 -3.32
N GLU A 321 -17.66 4.04 -3.74
CA GLU A 321 -18.37 3.12 -2.83
C GLU A 321 -17.36 2.41 -1.91
N HIS A 322 -17.00 3.03 -0.79
CA HIS A 322 -16.01 2.54 0.16
C HIS A 322 -16.23 3.09 1.56
N ALA A 323 -15.73 2.39 2.59
CA ALA A 323 -15.86 2.77 4.00
C ALA A 323 -15.40 4.22 4.29
N VAL A 324 -14.28 4.66 3.70
CA VAL A 324 -13.77 6.04 3.85
C VAL A 324 -14.77 7.06 3.35
N SER A 325 -15.41 6.82 2.20
CA SER A 325 -16.43 7.73 1.68
C SER A 325 -17.69 7.76 2.55
N TYR A 326 -18.11 6.61 3.11
CA TYR A 326 -19.24 6.57 4.05
C TYR A 326 -18.97 7.33 5.35
N LEU A 327 -17.72 7.46 5.74
CA LEU A 327 -17.33 8.26 6.90
C LEU A 327 -17.18 9.76 6.56
N MET A 328 -16.59 10.08 5.40
CA MET A 328 -16.10 11.41 5.07
C MET A 328 -17.05 12.26 4.21
N ALA A 329 -18.06 11.65 3.56
CA ALA A 329 -18.90 12.38 2.60
C ALA A 329 -19.59 13.61 3.21
N GLY A 330 -20.14 13.47 4.42
CA GLY A 330 -20.70 14.60 5.16
C GLY A 330 -19.66 15.67 5.49
N ILE A 331 -18.44 15.29 5.85
CA ILE A 331 -17.35 16.26 6.10
C ILE A 331 -17.08 17.08 4.84
N PHE A 332 -16.94 16.43 3.68
CA PHE A 332 -16.73 17.15 2.41
C PHE A 332 -17.86 18.12 2.07
N GLU A 333 -19.10 17.81 2.47
CA GLU A 333 -20.28 18.67 2.25
C GLU A 333 -20.38 19.84 3.24
N HIS A 334 -19.95 19.64 4.51
CA HIS A 334 -20.09 20.61 5.60
C HIS A 334 -18.98 21.67 5.67
N HIS A 335 -17.88 21.51 4.93
CA HIS A 335 -16.83 22.52 4.94
C HIS A 335 -17.32 23.92 4.54
N ASP A 336 -16.89 24.94 5.28
CA ASP A 336 -17.17 26.34 4.96
C ASP A 336 -16.48 26.77 3.68
N ARG A 337 -17.26 26.84 2.58
CA ARG A 337 -16.76 27.22 1.25
C ARG A 337 -16.37 28.69 1.14
N SER A 338 -16.69 29.51 2.11
CA SER A 338 -16.20 30.90 2.16
C SER A 338 -14.73 30.98 2.60
N GLU A 339 -14.25 29.99 3.38
CA GLU A 339 -12.89 29.95 3.90
C GLU A 339 -12.02 28.85 3.25
N PHE A 340 -12.63 27.78 2.74
CA PHE A 340 -11.94 26.60 2.22
C PHE A 340 -12.31 26.29 0.77
N GLU A 341 -11.30 26.04 -0.07
CA GLU A 341 -11.47 25.45 -1.40
C GLU A 341 -11.04 23.97 -1.30
N LEU A 342 -11.97 23.03 -1.59
CA LEU A 342 -11.70 21.61 -1.53
C LEU A 342 -11.31 21.03 -2.88
N ILE A 343 -10.22 20.31 -2.90
CA ILE A 343 -9.69 19.62 -4.07
C ILE A 343 -9.61 18.13 -3.77
N ALA A 344 -10.21 17.29 -4.60
CA ALA A 344 -9.99 15.85 -4.54
C ALA A 344 -8.84 15.47 -5.47
N PHE A 345 -7.83 14.75 -4.96
CA PHE A 345 -6.89 14.00 -5.77
C PHE A 345 -7.24 12.52 -5.71
N SER A 346 -8.05 12.08 -6.68
CA SER A 346 -8.49 10.70 -6.76
C SER A 346 -7.41 9.82 -7.38
N LEU A 347 -6.91 8.86 -6.61
CA LEU A 347 -5.93 7.86 -7.07
C LEU A 347 -6.60 6.71 -7.85
N SER A 348 -7.92 6.75 -8.01
CA SER A 348 -8.72 5.81 -8.81
C SER A 348 -9.68 6.61 -9.70
N PRO A 349 -10.06 6.08 -10.88
CA PRO A 349 -11.09 6.71 -11.69
C PRO A 349 -12.40 6.89 -10.92
N PRO A 350 -13.18 7.96 -11.19
CA PRO A 350 -14.46 8.18 -10.54
C PRO A 350 -15.44 7.03 -10.83
N GLU A 351 -16.16 6.60 -9.81
CA GLU A 351 -17.12 5.50 -9.90
C GLU A 351 -18.54 6.02 -10.11
N ARG A 352 -19.31 5.34 -10.97
CA ARG A 352 -20.71 5.64 -11.23
C ARG A 352 -21.63 4.94 -10.22
N SER A 353 -21.43 5.21 -8.93
CA SER A 353 -22.32 4.79 -7.85
C SER A 353 -22.95 6.03 -7.20
N ALA A 354 -24.02 5.84 -6.44
CA ALA A 354 -24.67 6.97 -5.72
C ALA A 354 -23.68 7.67 -4.77
N MET A 355 -22.84 6.90 -4.07
CA MET A 355 -21.82 7.44 -3.18
C MET A 355 -20.71 8.12 -3.99
N GLY A 356 -20.21 7.50 -5.08
CA GLY A 356 -19.20 8.10 -5.94
C GLY A 356 -19.65 9.44 -6.52
N GLU A 357 -20.88 9.54 -7.03
CA GLU A 357 -21.45 10.79 -7.53
C GLU A 357 -21.60 11.85 -6.43
N ARG A 358 -22.05 11.44 -5.22
CA ARG A 358 -22.15 12.33 -4.07
C ARG A 358 -20.81 12.94 -3.69
N VAL A 359 -19.79 12.11 -3.61
CA VAL A 359 -18.41 12.54 -3.28
C VAL A 359 -17.86 13.48 -4.37
N VAL A 360 -18.03 13.16 -5.65
CA VAL A 360 -17.57 14.04 -6.75
C VAL A 360 -18.20 15.44 -6.63
N ARG A 361 -19.51 15.52 -6.31
CA ARG A 361 -20.24 16.81 -6.18
C ARG A 361 -19.85 17.62 -4.95
N SER A 362 -19.24 16.98 -3.94
CA SER A 362 -18.86 17.66 -2.69
C SER A 362 -17.51 18.39 -2.75
N PHE A 363 -16.81 18.36 -3.87
CA PHE A 363 -15.55 19.09 -4.07
C PHE A 363 -15.72 20.27 -5.03
N ASP A 364 -14.95 21.35 -4.81
CA ASP A 364 -14.84 22.44 -5.77
C ASP A 364 -14.13 21.98 -7.02
N ARG A 365 -13.12 21.09 -6.86
CA ARG A 365 -12.37 20.45 -7.95
C ARG A 365 -12.18 18.96 -7.65
N PHE A 366 -12.64 18.12 -8.52
CA PHE A 366 -12.36 16.69 -8.48
C PHE A 366 -11.38 16.34 -9.61
N VAL A 367 -10.18 15.88 -9.23
CA VAL A 367 -9.07 15.62 -10.17
C VAL A 367 -8.72 14.13 -10.13
N ASP A 368 -8.95 13.44 -11.23
CA ASP A 368 -8.48 12.06 -11.41
C ASP A 368 -6.98 12.07 -11.74
N VAL A 369 -6.16 11.66 -10.77
CA VAL A 369 -4.70 11.56 -10.91
C VAL A 369 -4.22 10.11 -11.07
N SER A 370 -5.14 9.17 -11.31
CA SER A 370 -4.83 7.73 -11.38
C SER A 370 -3.85 7.38 -12.50
N LYS A 371 -3.79 8.20 -13.56
CA LYS A 371 -2.89 8.01 -14.72
C LYS A 371 -1.61 8.84 -14.65
N LEU A 372 -1.51 9.77 -13.70
CA LEU A 372 -0.32 10.59 -13.50
C LEU A 372 0.69 9.86 -12.62
N ASN A 373 1.99 10.02 -12.88
CA ASN A 373 3.02 9.56 -11.96
C ASN A 373 3.14 10.48 -10.74
N ASP A 374 3.86 10.05 -9.69
CA ASP A 374 3.95 10.80 -8.42
C ASP A 374 4.52 12.22 -8.59
N ARG A 375 5.48 12.42 -9.51
CA ARG A 375 6.08 13.73 -9.78
C ARG A 375 5.08 14.66 -10.48
N GLU A 376 4.30 14.14 -11.42
CA GLU A 376 3.26 14.90 -12.12
C GLU A 376 2.14 15.32 -11.15
N VAL A 377 1.74 14.45 -10.22
CA VAL A 377 0.75 14.78 -9.18
C VAL A 377 1.27 15.92 -8.29
N VAL A 378 2.51 15.83 -7.84
CA VAL A 378 3.13 16.91 -7.03
C VAL A 378 3.24 18.21 -7.83
N THR A 379 3.62 18.16 -9.11
CA THR A 379 3.67 19.34 -9.97
C THR A 379 2.30 19.99 -10.11
N LEU A 380 1.25 19.18 -10.32
CA LEU A 380 -0.12 19.65 -10.40
C LEU A 380 -0.59 20.31 -9.08
N ALA A 381 -0.28 19.68 -7.94
CA ALA A 381 -0.62 20.25 -6.63
C ALA A 381 0.03 21.61 -6.40
N ARG A 382 1.29 21.75 -6.80
CA ARG A 382 2.01 23.04 -6.75
C ARG A 382 1.39 24.09 -7.67
N GLN A 383 0.98 23.72 -8.89
CA GLN A 383 0.25 24.61 -9.81
C GLN A 383 -1.11 25.04 -9.25
N LEU A 384 -1.80 24.13 -8.58
CA LEU A 384 -3.07 24.41 -7.89
C LEU A 384 -2.86 25.14 -6.56
N GLN A 385 -1.62 25.36 -6.13
CA GLN A 385 -1.25 26.03 -4.87
C GLN A 385 -1.95 25.41 -3.67
N VAL A 386 -1.88 24.09 -3.53
CA VAL A 386 -2.43 23.35 -2.38
C VAL A 386 -1.69 23.78 -1.11
N ASP A 387 -2.43 24.20 -0.09
CA ASP A 387 -1.88 24.60 1.22
C ASP A 387 -1.73 23.40 2.17
N ILE A 388 -2.76 22.55 2.22
CA ILE A 388 -2.81 21.39 3.10
C ILE A 388 -3.21 20.16 2.28
N ALA A 389 -2.45 19.08 2.37
CA ALA A 389 -2.79 17.78 1.82
C ALA A 389 -3.18 16.82 2.94
N VAL A 390 -4.39 16.27 2.88
CA VAL A 390 -4.91 15.28 3.80
C VAL A 390 -4.87 13.92 3.12
N ASP A 391 -4.00 13.06 3.59
CA ASP A 391 -3.88 11.68 3.10
C ASP A 391 -4.88 10.79 3.83
N LEU A 392 -5.82 10.23 3.08
CA LEU A 392 -6.81 9.27 3.56
C LEU A 392 -6.43 7.82 3.24
N MET A 393 -5.16 7.56 2.89
CA MET A 393 -4.70 6.25 2.47
C MET A 393 -3.58 5.68 3.35
N GLY A 394 -2.56 6.47 3.65
CA GLY A 394 -1.35 6.01 4.33
C GLY A 394 -0.70 4.81 3.62
N TYR A 395 -0.64 3.67 4.32
CA TYR A 395 -0.08 2.43 3.80
C TYR A 395 -1.14 1.35 3.50
N THR A 396 -2.34 1.77 3.11
CA THR A 396 -3.41 0.85 2.69
C THR A 396 -3.26 0.42 1.23
N HIS A 397 -4.12 -0.49 0.78
CA HIS A 397 -4.15 -0.95 -0.62
C HIS A 397 -4.38 0.21 -1.60
N LYS A 398 -3.65 0.25 -2.70
CA LYS A 398 -3.64 1.34 -3.72
C LYS A 398 -3.14 2.69 -3.25
N ALA A 399 -2.59 2.80 -2.04
CA ALA A 399 -1.93 4.02 -1.61
C ALA A 399 -0.70 4.34 -2.47
N ARG A 400 -0.41 5.62 -2.57
CA ARG A 400 0.79 6.13 -3.28
C ARG A 400 1.59 7.07 -2.38
N PRO A 401 2.21 6.54 -1.31
CA PRO A 401 2.95 7.36 -0.32
C PRO A 401 4.13 8.11 -0.93
N GLY A 402 4.63 7.70 -2.09
CA GLY A 402 5.63 8.43 -2.87
C GLY A 402 5.21 9.86 -3.26
N ILE A 403 3.91 10.13 -3.32
CA ILE A 403 3.37 11.49 -3.58
C ILE A 403 3.68 12.40 -2.38
N LEU A 404 3.35 11.96 -1.15
CA LEU A 404 3.65 12.72 0.06
C LEU A 404 5.16 12.82 0.31
N ALA A 405 5.89 11.73 0.07
CA ALA A 405 7.34 11.69 0.23
C ALA A 405 8.07 12.72 -0.64
N ARG A 406 7.49 13.11 -1.79
CA ARG A 406 8.02 14.16 -2.68
C ARG A 406 7.57 15.57 -2.28
N GLY A 407 6.76 15.73 -1.25
CA GLY A 407 6.24 17.02 -0.80
C GLY A 407 5.09 17.50 -1.68
N LEU A 408 3.88 17.03 -1.41
CA LEU A 408 2.66 17.39 -2.13
C LEU A 408 2.18 18.80 -1.77
N ALA A 409 2.24 19.15 -0.48
CA ALA A 409 1.81 20.44 0.05
C ALA A 409 2.72 20.90 1.21
N PRO A 410 2.73 22.21 1.56
CA PRO A 410 3.45 22.74 2.71
C PRO A 410 3.06 22.06 4.03
N VAL A 411 1.78 21.69 4.17
CA VAL A 411 1.25 20.90 5.29
C VAL A 411 0.73 19.60 4.77
N GLN A 412 1.17 18.48 5.35
CA GLN A 412 0.74 17.11 5.00
C GLN A 412 0.24 16.39 6.25
N VAL A 413 -0.96 15.82 6.17
CA VAL A 413 -1.72 15.28 7.30
C VAL A 413 -2.10 13.83 7.00
N ASN A 414 -1.78 12.92 7.91
CA ASN A 414 -2.28 11.55 7.92
C ASN A 414 -3.62 11.51 8.68
N TYR A 415 -4.69 11.05 8.04
CA TYR A 415 -6.00 11.02 8.67
C TYR A 415 -6.84 9.82 8.24
N LEU A 416 -7.46 9.17 9.19
CA LEU A 416 -8.58 8.23 9.12
C LEU A 416 -8.31 6.92 8.38
N GLY A 417 -7.85 6.95 7.12
CA GLY A 417 -7.79 5.75 6.27
C GLY A 417 -6.75 4.72 6.70
N TYR A 418 -5.63 5.17 7.28
CA TYR A 418 -4.57 4.32 7.82
C TYR A 418 -4.46 4.52 9.33
N PRO A 419 -4.75 3.48 10.15
CA PRO A 419 -4.83 3.62 11.59
C PRO A 419 -3.48 3.47 12.29
N GLY A 420 -2.50 4.32 11.95
CA GLY A 420 -1.15 4.29 12.53
C GLY A 420 -0.23 5.37 12.00
N THR A 421 1.00 5.39 12.51
CA THR A 421 2.05 6.31 12.07
C THR A 421 2.62 5.91 10.72
N LEU A 422 2.94 6.88 9.87
CA LEU A 422 3.68 6.68 8.64
C LEU A 422 5.20 6.52 8.86
N GLY A 423 5.68 6.70 10.11
CA GLY A 423 7.08 6.47 10.48
C GLY A 423 8.07 7.40 9.77
N THR A 424 7.67 8.60 9.39
CA THR A 424 8.50 9.48 8.58
C THR A 424 8.04 10.94 8.70
N PRO A 425 8.98 11.91 8.58
CA PRO A 425 8.64 13.32 8.68
C PRO A 425 7.93 13.89 7.44
N PHE A 426 7.69 13.14 6.38
CA PHE A 426 6.93 13.68 5.25
C PHE A 426 5.43 13.86 5.55
N ALA A 427 4.85 13.10 6.48
CA ALA A 427 3.58 13.45 7.10
C ALA A 427 3.87 14.30 8.35
N HIS A 428 3.38 15.52 8.37
CA HIS A 428 3.69 16.48 9.42
C HIS A 428 2.82 16.28 10.66
N TYR A 429 1.56 15.89 10.45
CA TYR A 429 0.55 15.71 11.48
C TYR A 429 -0.22 14.41 11.29
N ILE A 430 -0.67 13.85 12.43
CA ILE A 430 -1.68 12.80 12.49
C ILE A 430 -2.86 13.29 13.33
N ILE A 431 -4.08 13.11 12.83
CA ILE A 431 -5.29 13.49 13.56
C ILE A 431 -5.75 12.33 14.43
N ALA A 432 -6.01 12.61 15.71
CA ALA A 432 -6.40 11.66 16.73
C ALA A 432 -7.29 12.32 17.79
N ASP A 433 -7.68 11.59 18.80
CA ASP A 433 -8.18 12.09 20.09
C ASP A 433 -7.30 11.58 21.24
N LYS A 434 -7.57 12.04 22.45
CA LYS A 434 -6.74 11.70 23.62
C LYS A 434 -6.87 10.25 24.08
N PHE A 435 -7.99 9.58 23.75
CA PHE A 435 -8.13 8.14 24.00
C PHE A 435 -7.31 7.34 22.96
N LEU A 436 -7.42 7.72 21.70
CA LEU A 436 -6.79 7.03 20.58
C LEU A 436 -5.26 7.07 20.67
N ILE A 437 -4.69 8.26 20.85
CA ILE A 437 -3.27 8.47 21.11
C ILE A 437 -3.12 9.22 22.44
N PRO A 438 -2.94 8.51 23.58
CA PRO A 438 -2.66 9.17 24.83
C PRO A 438 -1.40 10.05 24.71
N PRO A 439 -1.36 11.25 25.34
CA PRO A 439 -0.23 12.17 25.20
C PRO A 439 1.14 11.55 25.47
N GLN A 440 1.22 10.62 26.43
CA GLN A 440 2.45 9.88 26.76
C GLN A 440 2.87 8.90 25.66
N SER A 441 1.95 8.47 24.79
CA SER A 441 2.22 7.57 23.68
C SER A 441 2.61 8.29 22.38
N ALA A 442 2.54 9.63 22.35
CA ALA A 442 2.89 10.43 21.18
C ALA A 442 4.33 10.21 20.69
N VAL A 443 5.24 9.77 21.57
CA VAL A 443 6.63 9.41 21.24
C VAL A 443 6.76 8.23 20.26
N HIS A 444 5.69 7.47 20.07
CA HIS A 444 5.63 6.34 19.13
C HIS A 444 5.00 6.72 17.76
N TYR A 445 4.87 8.02 17.48
CA TYR A 445 4.39 8.54 16.22
C TYR A 445 5.43 9.50 15.65
N ALA A 446 5.71 9.39 14.35
CA ALA A 446 6.67 10.28 13.69
C ALA A 446 6.05 11.65 13.40
N GLU A 447 4.74 11.72 13.32
CA GLU A 447 3.93 12.91 13.10
C GLU A 447 3.65 13.65 14.41
N ASN A 448 3.42 14.96 14.34
CA ASN A 448 2.84 15.71 15.45
C ASN A 448 1.36 15.34 15.61
N VAL A 449 0.91 15.07 16.81
CA VAL A 449 -0.46 14.65 17.08
C VAL A 449 -1.39 15.85 17.23
N VAL A 450 -2.46 15.86 16.46
CA VAL A 450 -3.56 16.83 16.58
C VAL A 450 -4.71 16.16 17.28
N TYR A 451 -5.05 16.65 18.47
CA TYR A 451 -6.11 16.08 19.29
C TYR A 451 -7.43 16.78 19.05
N LEU A 452 -8.37 16.08 18.41
CA LEU A 452 -9.77 16.51 18.36
C LEU A 452 -10.41 16.36 19.74
N PRO A 453 -11.41 17.22 20.09
CA PRO A 453 -11.97 17.21 21.45
C PRO A 453 -12.76 15.96 21.79
N ASP A 454 -13.52 15.41 20.83
CA ASP A 454 -14.52 14.40 21.10
C ASP A 454 -14.12 13.00 20.62
N CYS A 455 -13.89 12.86 19.33
CA CYS A 455 -13.55 11.60 18.67
C CYS A 455 -12.71 11.87 17.41
N PHE A 456 -11.78 10.98 17.11
CA PHE A 456 -10.98 11.08 15.89
C PHE A 456 -11.78 10.79 14.63
N GLN A 457 -12.78 9.90 14.73
CA GLN A 457 -13.47 9.35 13.57
C GLN A 457 -14.60 10.26 13.12
N ALA A 458 -14.49 10.74 11.88
CA ALA A 458 -15.61 11.33 11.16
C ALA A 458 -16.70 10.28 10.94
N ASN A 459 -17.95 10.72 10.98
CA ASN A 459 -19.12 9.92 10.65
C ASN A 459 -20.09 10.80 9.84
N ASP A 460 -20.70 10.24 8.80
CA ASP A 460 -21.71 10.95 8.00
C ASP A 460 -23.04 11.04 8.76
N ASP A 461 -23.65 12.21 8.82
CA ASP A 461 -24.94 12.44 9.47
C ASP A 461 -26.13 11.95 8.62
N ARG A 462 -25.95 11.75 7.32
CA ARG A 462 -26.99 11.20 6.45
C ARG A 462 -27.22 9.74 6.78
N CYS A 463 -28.26 9.52 7.59
CA CYS A 463 -28.65 8.17 8.00
C CYS A 463 -29.19 7.40 6.80
N VAL A 464 -28.50 6.33 6.40
CA VAL A 464 -29.05 5.32 5.50
C VAL A 464 -29.98 4.46 6.36
N ALA A 465 -31.28 4.49 6.09
CA ALA A 465 -32.25 3.62 6.80
C ALA A 465 -31.88 2.15 6.51
N GLY A 466 -31.70 1.38 7.56
CA GLY A 466 -31.41 -0.06 7.42
C GLY A 466 -32.61 -0.79 6.82
N VAL A 467 -32.36 -1.69 5.89
CA VAL A 467 -33.40 -2.59 5.36
C VAL A 467 -33.77 -3.59 6.46
N GLN A 468 -35.06 -3.71 6.76
CA GLN A 468 -35.53 -4.64 7.80
C GLN A 468 -35.16 -6.07 7.42
N SER A 469 -34.56 -6.76 8.37
CA SER A 469 -34.18 -8.18 8.28
C SER A 469 -34.68 -8.92 9.53
N THR A 470 -34.78 -10.23 9.46
CA THR A 470 -35.21 -11.06 10.61
C THR A 470 -34.13 -12.12 10.87
N ARG A 471 -34.07 -12.63 12.11
CA ARG A 471 -33.18 -13.74 12.46
C ARG A 471 -33.42 -14.95 11.57
N ALA A 472 -34.67 -15.29 11.30
CA ALA A 472 -35.04 -16.39 10.41
C ALA A 472 -34.50 -16.19 8.98
N SER A 473 -34.56 -14.97 8.42
CA SER A 473 -34.01 -14.67 7.08
C SER A 473 -32.49 -14.79 7.00
N GLN A 474 -31.82 -14.70 8.14
CA GLN A 474 -30.36 -14.86 8.27
C GLN A 474 -29.95 -16.25 8.78
N GLY A 475 -30.95 -17.17 8.97
CA GLY A 475 -30.71 -18.51 9.49
C GLY A 475 -30.31 -18.55 10.97
N LEU A 476 -30.49 -17.45 11.71
CA LEU A 476 -30.14 -17.34 13.13
C LEU A 476 -31.25 -17.87 14.03
N PRO A 477 -30.91 -18.50 15.18
CA PRO A 477 -31.90 -18.95 16.15
C PRO A 477 -32.63 -17.77 16.81
N ASP A 478 -33.96 -17.85 16.95
CA ASP A 478 -34.76 -16.78 17.50
C ASP A 478 -34.47 -16.48 18.98
N SER A 479 -34.22 -17.50 19.79
CA SER A 479 -34.07 -17.39 21.25
C SER A 479 -32.60 -17.33 21.73
N ALA A 480 -31.63 -17.46 20.85
CA ALA A 480 -30.21 -17.44 21.22
C ALA A 480 -29.71 -16.02 21.49
N ILE A 481 -28.72 -15.88 22.36
CA ILE A 481 -27.87 -14.71 22.38
C ILE A 481 -26.95 -14.77 21.14
N VAL A 482 -27.04 -13.74 20.30
CA VAL A 482 -26.26 -13.63 19.07
C VAL A 482 -25.10 -12.66 19.30
N PHE A 483 -23.91 -13.22 19.51
CA PHE A 483 -22.66 -12.45 19.39
C PHE A 483 -22.33 -12.27 17.91
N CYS A 484 -21.77 -11.13 17.52
CA CYS A 484 -21.32 -10.97 16.13
C CYS A 484 -19.98 -10.26 16.03
N CYS A 485 -19.27 -10.54 14.92
CA CYS A 485 -18.13 -9.76 14.48
C CYS A 485 -18.11 -9.71 12.95
N PHE A 486 -18.26 -8.54 12.36
CA PHE A 486 -18.23 -8.37 10.90
C PHE A 486 -16.91 -7.72 10.42
N ASN A 487 -15.87 -7.81 11.22
CA ASN A 487 -14.53 -7.44 10.80
C ASN A 487 -14.00 -8.42 9.74
N SER A 488 -13.08 -7.95 8.91
CA SER A 488 -12.40 -8.79 7.92
C SER A 488 -11.64 -9.93 8.57
N SER A 489 -11.60 -11.08 7.89
CA SER A 489 -10.97 -12.32 8.39
C SER A 489 -9.51 -12.14 8.86
N TYR A 490 -8.74 -11.31 8.18
CA TYR A 490 -7.34 -11.05 8.54
C TYR A 490 -7.14 -10.35 9.91
N LYS A 491 -8.21 -9.80 10.51
CA LYS A 491 -8.17 -9.27 11.89
C LYS A 491 -8.41 -10.36 12.94
N LEU A 492 -8.89 -11.53 12.52
CA LEU A 492 -9.09 -12.67 13.40
C LEU A 492 -7.76 -13.38 13.63
N ASN A 493 -7.50 -13.73 14.86
CA ASN A 493 -6.29 -14.47 15.25
C ASN A 493 -6.60 -15.49 16.35
N PRO A 494 -5.70 -16.46 16.62
CA PRO A 494 -5.93 -17.49 17.61
C PRO A 494 -6.33 -16.96 18.99
N ALA A 495 -5.64 -15.93 19.51
CA ALA A 495 -5.87 -15.42 20.85
C ALA A 495 -7.27 -14.84 21.05
N THR A 496 -7.74 -14.03 20.09
CA THR A 496 -9.11 -13.49 20.11
C THR A 496 -10.14 -14.59 19.93
N PHE A 497 -9.86 -15.56 19.06
CA PHE A 497 -10.77 -16.68 18.81
C PHE A 497 -10.87 -17.63 20.02
N ASP A 498 -9.77 -17.88 20.74
CA ASP A 498 -9.77 -18.64 22.00
C ASP A 498 -10.74 -18.03 23.02
N VAL A 499 -10.70 -16.71 23.16
CA VAL A 499 -11.62 -15.96 24.04
C VAL A 499 -13.07 -16.12 23.59
N TRP A 500 -13.36 -16.01 22.30
CA TRP A 500 -14.72 -16.18 21.79
C TRP A 500 -15.26 -17.59 21.98
N MET A 501 -14.41 -18.62 21.82
CA MET A 501 -14.79 -20.00 22.10
C MET A 501 -15.10 -20.22 23.58
N ARG A 502 -14.32 -19.63 24.48
CA ARG A 502 -14.61 -19.61 25.91
C ARG A 502 -15.92 -18.91 26.24
N VAL A 503 -16.23 -17.79 25.58
CA VAL A 503 -17.51 -17.07 25.72
C VAL A 503 -18.67 -17.97 25.30
N LEU A 504 -18.57 -18.63 24.14
CA LEU A 504 -19.58 -19.57 23.68
C LEU A 504 -19.78 -20.74 24.65
N ASP A 505 -18.71 -21.34 25.17
CA ASP A 505 -18.79 -22.41 26.16
C ASP A 505 -19.54 -21.97 27.43
N GLN A 506 -19.21 -20.80 27.96
CA GLN A 506 -19.75 -20.27 29.21
C GLN A 506 -21.17 -19.67 29.06
N VAL A 507 -21.57 -19.26 27.87
CA VAL A 507 -22.92 -18.76 27.56
C VAL A 507 -23.66 -19.79 26.72
N ARG A 508 -24.27 -20.76 27.43
CA ARG A 508 -24.95 -21.91 26.77
C ARG A 508 -26.07 -21.40 25.84
N GLY A 509 -26.17 -22.02 24.66
CA GLY A 509 -27.19 -21.69 23.68
C GLY A 509 -26.92 -20.38 22.90
N SER A 510 -25.83 -19.68 23.17
CA SER A 510 -25.41 -18.53 22.35
C SER A 510 -24.75 -18.98 21.04
N VAL A 511 -24.73 -18.09 20.07
CA VAL A 511 -24.10 -18.30 18.75
C VAL A 511 -23.18 -17.14 18.40
N LEU A 512 -22.20 -17.39 17.53
CA LEU A 512 -21.30 -16.38 17.01
C LEU A 512 -21.54 -16.19 15.51
N TRP A 513 -21.87 -14.96 15.11
CA TRP A 513 -22.18 -14.60 13.74
C TRP A 513 -21.06 -13.77 13.13
N LEU A 514 -20.33 -14.35 12.17
CA LEU A 514 -19.12 -13.81 11.58
C LEU A 514 -19.33 -13.45 10.11
N LEU A 515 -18.54 -12.52 9.59
CA LEU A 515 -18.43 -12.32 8.16
C LEU A 515 -17.64 -13.52 7.56
N GLY A 516 -18.21 -14.19 6.57
CA GLY A 516 -17.57 -15.37 5.97
C GLY A 516 -18.14 -15.68 4.59
N GLU A 517 -17.64 -15.01 3.55
CA GLU A 517 -18.05 -15.28 2.17
C GLU A 517 -17.38 -16.55 1.59
N ARG A 518 -16.16 -16.82 2.03
CA ARG A 518 -15.28 -17.87 1.51
C ARG A 518 -15.46 -19.18 2.27
N GLU A 519 -15.49 -20.28 1.53
CA GLU A 519 -15.65 -21.60 2.13
C GLU A 519 -14.40 -22.04 2.91
N ASP A 520 -13.19 -21.67 2.46
CA ASP A 520 -11.94 -21.93 3.18
C ASP A 520 -11.95 -21.27 4.58
N VAL A 521 -12.35 -20.00 4.69
CA VAL A 521 -12.51 -19.29 5.97
C VAL A 521 -13.51 -20.02 6.88
N ARG A 522 -14.68 -20.39 6.35
CA ARG A 522 -15.71 -21.11 7.13
C ARG A 522 -15.19 -22.46 7.62
N SER A 523 -14.52 -23.21 6.73
CA SER A 523 -13.96 -24.52 7.04
C SER A 523 -12.89 -24.43 8.13
N ASN A 524 -11.95 -23.48 7.99
CA ASN A 524 -10.87 -23.28 8.94
C ASN A 524 -11.41 -22.84 10.32
N LEU A 525 -12.30 -21.85 10.38
CA LEU A 525 -12.90 -21.42 11.65
C LEU A 525 -13.72 -22.52 12.32
N ARG A 526 -14.45 -23.36 11.56
CA ARG A 526 -15.13 -24.52 12.13
C ARG A 526 -14.16 -25.59 12.65
N ALA A 527 -13.03 -25.79 11.97
CA ALA A 527 -11.98 -26.68 12.45
C ALA A 527 -11.36 -26.17 13.75
N GLU A 528 -11.08 -24.86 13.81
CA GLU A 528 -10.56 -24.21 14.99
C GLU A 528 -11.54 -24.25 16.19
N ALA A 529 -12.86 -24.12 15.94
CA ALA A 529 -13.87 -24.29 16.99
C ALA A 529 -13.89 -25.74 17.55
N ARG A 530 -13.83 -26.73 16.65
CA ARG A 530 -13.74 -28.15 17.10
C ARG A 530 -12.49 -28.42 17.92
N ALA A 531 -11.35 -27.86 17.52
CA ALA A 531 -10.09 -27.99 18.25
C ALA A 531 -10.18 -27.43 19.69
N ARG A 532 -11.10 -26.50 19.93
CA ARG A 532 -11.39 -25.88 21.23
C ARG A 532 -12.63 -26.48 21.92
N ALA A 533 -13.08 -27.65 21.47
CA ALA A 533 -14.24 -28.34 22.01
C ALA A 533 -15.57 -27.56 21.96
N VAL A 534 -15.70 -26.63 21.03
CA VAL A 534 -16.94 -25.89 20.76
C VAL A 534 -17.60 -26.50 19.51
N ASP A 535 -18.92 -26.68 19.58
CA ASP A 535 -19.73 -27.15 18.46
C ASP A 535 -19.63 -26.15 17.28
N PRO A 536 -19.10 -26.57 16.12
CA PRO A 536 -18.93 -25.69 14.97
C PRO A 536 -20.25 -25.16 14.38
N ASP A 537 -21.38 -25.82 14.66
CA ASP A 537 -22.70 -25.35 14.20
C ASP A 537 -23.22 -24.14 14.99
N ARG A 538 -22.50 -23.72 16.04
CA ARG A 538 -22.71 -22.44 16.73
C ARG A 538 -22.05 -21.26 16.02
N LEU A 539 -21.25 -21.51 14.96
CA LEU A 539 -20.67 -20.48 14.09
C LEU A 539 -21.58 -20.26 12.88
N PHE A 540 -22.19 -19.10 12.83
CA PHE A 540 -22.99 -18.62 11.70
C PHE A 540 -22.17 -17.68 10.83
N PHE A 541 -22.41 -17.68 9.52
CA PHE A 541 -21.63 -16.88 8.59
C PHE A 541 -22.54 -16.02 7.72
N ALA A 542 -22.25 -14.73 7.70
CA ALA A 542 -22.91 -13.73 6.87
C ALA A 542 -22.12 -13.49 5.59
N SER A 543 -22.80 -13.29 4.48
CA SER A 543 -22.21 -12.79 3.24
C SER A 543 -22.12 -11.26 3.26
N LYS A 544 -21.27 -10.67 2.41
CA LYS A 544 -21.31 -9.25 2.11
C LYS A 544 -22.66 -8.90 1.49
N VAL A 545 -23.23 -7.78 1.92
CA VAL A 545 -24.50 -7.24 1.43
C VAL A 545 -24.35 -5.74 1.22
N PRO A 546 -25.25 -5.08 0.47
CA PRO A 546 -25.29 -3.64 0.36
C PRO A 546 -25.35 -2.94 1.73
N TYR A 547 -24.81 -1.73 1.82
CA TYR A 547 -24.64 -1.03 3.10
C TYR A 547 -25.94 -0.88 3.92
N ALA A 548 -27.06 -0.55 3.29
CA ALA A 548 -28.36 -0.45 3.96
C ALA A 548 -28.82 -1.79 4.58
N GLU A 549 -28.58 -2.91 3.89
CA GLU A 549 -28.86 -4.26 4.41
C GLU A 549 -27.91 -4.61 5.55
N HIS A 550 -26.64 -4.19 5.44
CA HIS A 550 -25.67 -4.38 6.51
C HIS A 550 -26.10 -3.68 7.79
N LEU A 551 -26.53 -2.42 7.72
CA LEU A 551 -27.05 -1.68 8.88
C LEU A 551 -28.28 -2.38 9.47
N GLY A 552 -29.21 -2.84 8.62
CA GLY A 552 -30.41 -3.54 9.07
C GLY A 552 -30.12 -4.82 9.84
N ARG A 553 -29.19 -5.66 9.36
CA ARG A 553 -28.85 -6.94 10.03
C ARG A 553 -28.13 -6.77 11.36
N LEU A 554 -27.42 -5.64 11.60
CA LEU A 554 -26.77 -5.37 12.89
C LEU A 554 -27.76 -5.37 14.05
N SER A 555 -29.03 -4.98 13.80
CA SER A 555 -30.10 -5.01 14.80
C SER A 555 -30.48 -6.42 15.30
N LEU A 556 -30.09 -7.48 14.59
CA LEU A 556 -30.39 -8.88 14.91
C LEU A 556 -29.41 -9.49 15.92
N ALA A 557 -28.23 -8.90 16.07
CA ALA A 557 -27.24 -9.32 17.05
C ALA A 557 -27.47 -8.64 18.42
N ASP A 558 -26.95 -9.22 19.48
CA ASP A 558 -27.11 -8.73 20.84
C ASP A 558 -25.86 -7.99 21.35
N LEU A 559 -24.65 -8.44 20.95
CA LEU A 559 -23.37 -7.84 21.29
C LEU A 559 -22.36 -8.03 20.15
N PHE A 560 -21.71 -6.94 19.76
CA PHE A 560 -20.57 -6.99 18.85
C PHE A 560 -19.29 -7.28 19.65
N LEU A 561 -18.62 -8.36 19.31
CA LEU A 561 -17.33 -8.76 19.88
C LEU A 561 -16.21 -8.25 18.96
N ASP A 562 -15.50 -7.23 19.42
CA ASP A 562 -14.43 -6.62 18.62
C ASP A 562 -13.15 -7.47 18.57
N THR A 563 -12.36 -7.28 17.53
CA THR A 563 -11.07 -7.96 17.31
C THR A 563 -9.92 -7.23 18.01
N PHE A 564 -8.90 -7.99 18.39
CA PHE A 564 -7.66 -7.50 18.97
C PHE A 564 -6.46 -8.23 18.35
N PRO A 565 -5.32 -7.57 18.02
CA PRO A 565 -4.96 -6.19 18.33
C PRO A 565 -5.50 -5.13 17.36
N TYR A 566 -6.11 -5.48 16.24
CA TYR A 566 -6.66 -4.53 15.29
C TYR A 566 -8.19 -4.40 15.46
N ASN A 567 -8.61 -3.31 16.11
CA ASN A 567 -10.01 -3.05 16.40
C ASN A 567 -10.85 -2.70 15.16
N ALA A 568 -12.16 -2.76 15.34
CA ALA A 568 -13.13 -2.19 14.44
C ALA A 568 -13.09 -0.65 14.46
N GLY A 569 -13.17 -0.03 13.29
CA GLY A 569 -13.41 1.41 13.12
C GLY A 569 -14.81 1.62 12.57
N THR A 570 -14.97 1.61 11.23
CA THR A 570 -16.28 1.77 10.57
C THR A 570 -17.30 0.74 11.05
N THR A 571 -16.91 -0.54 11.19
CA THR A 571 -17.83 -1.60 11.66
C THR A 571 -18.29 -1.39 13.11
N ALA A 572 -17.46 -0.81 13.98
CA ALA A 572 -17.89 -0.44 15.34
C ALA A 572 -18.84 0.76 15.31
N SER A 573 -18.54 1.77 14.49
CA SER A 573 -19.41 2.93 14.31
C SER A 573 -20.79 2.53 13.79
N ASP A 574 -20.84 1.65 12.77
CA ASP A 574 -22.09 1.12 12.21
C ASP A 574 -22.90 0.34 13.26
N ALA A 575 -22.22 -0.48 14.08
CA ALA A 575 -22.85 -1.21 15.17
C ALA A 575 -23.47 -0.25 16.20
N LEU A 576 -22.71 0.72 16.69
CA LEU A 576 -23.16 1.71 17.67
C LEU A 576 -24.34 2.54 17.15
N ARG A 577 -24.27 2.98 15.89
CA ARG A 577 -25.35 3.72 15.21
C ARG A 577 -26.63 2.88 15.09
N SER A 578 -26.48 1.58 14.85
CA SER A 578 -27.61 0.63 14.76
C SER A 578 -28.15 0.19 16.14
N GLY A 579 -27.64 0.78 17.22
CA GLY A 579 -28.04 0.43 18.59
C GLY A 579 -27.41 -0.88 19.10
N LEU A 580 -26.42 -1.44 18.42
CA LEU A 580 -25.73 -2.67 18.83
C LEU A 580 -24.55 -2.31 19.74
N PRO A 581 -24.53 -2.76 21.02
CA PRO A 581 -23.39 -2.54 21.91
C PRO A 581 -22.13 -3.24 21.34
N VAL A 582 -20.99 -2.58 21.49
CA VAL A 582 -19.67 -3.09 21.11
C VAL A 582 -18.85 -3.32 22.37
N LEU A 583 -18.25 -4.48 22.51
CA LEU A 583 -17.23 -4.78 23.52
C LEU A 583 -15.88 -4.82 22.86
N THR A 584 -14.90 -4.08 23.35
CA THR A 584 -13.55 -4.03 22.79
C THR A 584 -12.45 -4.24 23.83
N CYS A 585 -11.29 -4.70 23.36
CA CYS A 585 -10.05 -4.71 24.13
C CYS A 585 -9.13 -3.63 23.55
N ALA A 586 -8.67 -2.68 24.39
CA ALA A 586 -7.78 -1.61 24.01
C ALA A 586 -6.33 -1.98 24.29
N GLY A 587 -5.45 -1.77 23.30
CA GLY A 587 -4.01 -1.92 23.43
C GLY A 587 -3.27 -0.58 23.52
N GLU A 588 -2.01 -0.55 23.03
CA GLU A 588 -1.15 0.63 23.06
C GLU A 588 -1.26 1.47 21.76
N ALA A 589 -1.33 0.79 20.61
CA ALA A 589 -1.26 1.43 19.30
C ALA A 589 -2.63 1.95 18.82
N TYR A 590 -2.62 2.89 17.89
CA TYR A 590 -3.80 3.49 17.25
C TYR A 590 -4.84 2.44 16.84
N ALA A 591 -4.43 1.45 16.04
CA ALA A 591 -5.32 0.43 15.53
C ALA A 591 -6.03 -0.39 16.62
N SER A 592 -5.43 -0.51 17.80
CA SER A 592 -5.99 -1.25 18.95
C SER A 592 -6.80 -0.38 19.91
N ARG A 593 -7.10 0.86 19.55
CA ARG A 593 -7.81 1.82 20.40
C ARG A 593 -9.01 2.49 19.70
N MET A 594 -9.24 2.18 18.43
CA MET A 594 -10.28 2.84 17.62
C MET A 594 -11.69 2.64 18.18
N ALA A 595 -12.06 1.40 18.48
CA ALA A 595 -13.39 1.13 19.05
C ALA A 595 -13.55 1.72 20.45
N GLY A 596 -12.47 1.77 21.24
CA GLY A 596 -12.46 2.41 22.56
C GLY A 596 -12.69 3.93 22.48
N SER A 597 -12.13 4.62 21.48
CA SER A 597 -12.40 6.02 21.21
C SER A 597 -13.91 6.25 20.92
N LEU A 598 -14.49 5.44 20.03
CA LEU A 598 -15.92 5.50 19.72
C LEU A 598 -16.79 5.23 20.95
N LEU A 599 -16.44 4.23 21.76
CA LEU A 599 -17.17 3.91 23.01
C LEU A 599 -17.09 5.03 24.03
N THR A 600 -15.92 5.69 24.14
CA THR A 600 -15.76 6.88 24.98
C THR A 600 -16.66 8.00 24.52
N ALA A 601 -16.70 8.26 23.22
CA ALA A 601 -17.52 9.31 22.62
C ALA A 601 -19.04 9.08 22.81
N VAL A 602 -19.50 7.81 22.72
CA VAL A 602 -20.91 7.48 22.99
C VAL A 602 -21.21 7.28 24.49
N GLY A 603 -20.22 7.49 25.38
CA GLY A 603 -20.41 7.40 26.84
C GLY A 603 -20.66 5.97 27.34
N LEU A 604 -19.97 4.99 26.77
CA LEU A 604 -19.98 3.57 27.18
C LEU A 604 -18.56 3.06 27.53
N PRO A 605 -17.79 3.75 28.39
CA PRO A 605 -16.43 3.34 28.73
C PRO A 605 -16.37 1.98 29.44
N ASP A 606 -17.43 1.53 30.08
CA ASP A 606 -17.50 0.22 30.75
C ASP A 606 -17.45 -0.97 29.77
N LEU A 607 -17.55 -0.72 28.46
CA LEU A 607 -17.39 -1.74 27.42
C LEU A 607 -15.97 -1.73 26.79
N ILE A 608 -15.04 -1.00 27.41
CA ILE A 608 -13.62 -0.98 27.04
C ILE A 608 -12.87 -1.78 28.09
N THR A 609 -12.19 -2.83 27.67
CA THR A 609 -11.30 -3.64 28.51
C THR A 609 -9.84 -3.46 28.06
N TYR A 610 -8.90 -3.87 28.89
CA TYR A 610 -7.47 -3.64 28.62
C TYR A 610 -6.65 -4.94 28.55
N ASP A 611 -7.30 -6.06 28.80
CA ASP A 611 -6.76 -7.40 28.52
C ASP A 611 -7.85 -8.37 28.08
N LEU A 612 -7.44 -9.49 27.47
CA LEU A 612 -8.36 -10.48 26.91
C LEU A 612 -9.10 -11.30 27.98
N GLU A 613 -8.57 -11.37 29.21
CA GLU A 613 -9.23 -12.05 30.32
C GLU A 613 -10.42 -11.21 30.83
N GLU A 614 -10.23 -9.91 31.05
CA GLU A 614 -11.28 -8.97 31.38
C GLU A 614 -12.35 -8.94 30.28
N TYR A 615 -11.92 -8.91 28.98
CA TYR A 615 -12.81 -8.95 27.84
C TYR A 615 -13.71 -10.21 27.87
N ALA A 616 -13.12 -11.38 28.10
CA ALA A 616 -13.89 -12.63 28.22
C ALA A 616 -14.92 -12.55 29.33
N ASN A 617 -14.52 -12.08 30.51
CA ASN A 617 -15.39 -12.00 31.70
C ASN A 617 -16.55 -11.06 31.48
N VAL A 618 -16.34 -9.89 30.86
CA VAL A 618 -17.40 -8.92 30.52
C VAL A 618 -18.35 -9.52 29.47
N ALA A 619 -17.83 -10.14 28.42
CA ALA A 619 -18.64 -10.79 27.39
C ALA A 619 -19.55 -11.88 27.96
N ILE A 620 -19.02 -12.73 28.85
CA ILE A 620 -19.75 -13.81 29.52
C ILE A 620 -20.85 -13.20 30.45
N ALA A 621 -20.49 -12.19 31.24
CA ALA A 621 -21.44 -11.51 32.13
C ALA A 621 -22.60 -10.90 31.36
N LEU A 622 -22.31 -10.18 30.27
CA LEU A 622 -23.35 -9.58 29.40
C LEU A 622 -24.19 -10.65 28.72
N GLY A 623 -23.59 -11.72 28.19
CA GLY A 623 -24.30 -12.82 27.54
C GLY A 623 -25.25 -13.57 28.47
N ARG A 624 -24.98 -13.58 29.79
CA ARG A 624 -25.84 -14.16 30.82
C ARG A 624 -26.92 -13.19 31.34
N GLN A 625 -26.88 -11.92 30.92
CA GLN A 625 -27.80 -10.84 31.36
C GLN A 625 -28.46 -10.18 30.15
N PRO A 626 -29.43 -10.82 29.47
CA PRO A 626 -30.08 -10.26 28.28
C PRO A 626 -30.75 -8.92 28.53
N GLU A 627 -31.23 -8.68 29.75
CA GLU A 627 -31.86 -7.39 30.17
C GLU A 627 -30.86 -6.24 30.09
N ARG A 628 -29.60 -6.49 30.50
CA ARG A 628 -28.53 -5.48 30.46
C ARG A 628 -28.17 -5.14 29.00
N LEU A 629 -28.11 -6.14 28.10
CA LEU A 629 -27.92 -5.91 26.69
C LEU A 629 -29.05 -5.09 26.07
N ARG A 630 -30.29 -5.38 26.42
CA ARG A 630 -31.47 -4.59 25.99
C ARG A 630 -31.44 -3.16 26.51
N ALA A 631 -31.01 -2.94 27.74
CA ALA A 631 -30.86 -1.60 28.33
C ALA A 631 -29.74 -0.79 27.63
N LEU A 632 -28.58 -1.42 27.31
CA LEU A 632 -27.51 -0.78 26.56
C LEU A 632 -27.98 -0.38 25.15
N ARG A 633 -28.72 -1.26 24.46
CA ARG A 633 -29.31 -0.97 23.15
C ARG A 633 -30.28 0.22 23.20
N ALA A 634 -31.18 0.22 24.16
CA ALA A 634 -32.13 1.32 24.35
C ALA A 634 -31.42 2.65 24.64
N GLY A 635 -30.37 2.60 25.46
CA GLY A 635 -29.52 3.75 25.74
C GLY A 635 -28.83 4.31 24.49
N LEU A 636 -28.29 3.46 23.61
CA LEU A 636 -27.69 3.90 22.35
C LEU A 636 -28.72 4.54 21.41
N LEU A 637 -29.86 3.90 21.21
CA LEU A 637 -30.90 4.42 20.32
C LEU A 637 -31.50 5.75 20.80
N ASN A 638 -31.56 5.99 22.11
CA ASN A 638 -32.04 7.23 22.69
C ASN A 638 -31.07 8.40 22.60
N ARG A 639 -29.76 8.17 22.37
CA ARG A 639 -28.73 9.22 22.27
C ARG A 639 -28.75 9.94 20.92
N GLY A 640 -29.38 9.36 19.89
CA GLY A 640 -29.62 10.00 18.61
C GLY A 640 -28.31 10.40 17.86
N SER A 641 -28.36 11.60 17.25
CA SER A 641 -27.28 12.16 16.42
C SER A 641 -26.20 12.91 17.22
N GLY A 642 -26.03 12.64 18.52
CA GLY A 642 -24.96 13.25 19.33
C GLY A 642 -23.55 12.70 18.93
N VAL A 643 -22.54 13.15 19.65
CA VAL A 643 -21.14 12.64 19.48
C VAL A 643 -21.13 11.10 19.46
N PRO A 644 -20.46 10.44 18.52
CA PRO A 644 -19.57 10.96 17.45
C PRO A 644 -20.26 11.19 16.09
N PHE A 645 -21.57 11.33 16.03
CA PHE A 645 -22.35 11.39 14.79
C PHE A 645 -22.78 12.82 14.39
N ASP A 646 -22.29 13.85 15.07
CA ASP A 646 -22.43 15.25 14.66
C ASP A 646 -21.35 15.63 13.65
N THR A 647 -21.67 15.42 12.38
CA THR A 647 -20.74 15.70 11.27
C THR A 647 -20.36 17.17 11.20
N ALA A 648 -21.31 18.07 11.44
CA ALA A 648 -21.05 19.52 11.34
C ALA A 648 -20.09 19.99 12.45
N ALA A 649 -20.26 19.53 13.69
CA ALA A 649 -19.32 19.82 14.77
C ALA A 649 -17.93 19.24 14.48
N HIS A 650 -17.87 18.00 14.01
CA HIS A 650 -16.60 17.37 13.64
C HIS A 650 -15.87 18.13 12.51
N CYS A 651 -16.61 18.60 11.51
CA CYS A 651 -16.07 19.42 10.43
C CYS A 651 -15.46 20.71 10.96
N ARG A 652 -16.16 21.44 11.84
CA ARG A 652 -15.64 22.66 12.49
C ARG A 652 -14.35 22.41 13.27
N HIS A 653 -14.23 21.26 13.95
CA HIS A 653 -13.01 20.87 14.65
C HIS A 653 -11.84 20.62 13.68
N LEU A 654 -12.11 19.94 12.56
CA LEU A 654 -11.08 19.75 11.49
C LEU A 654 -10.64 21.09 10.89
N GLU A 655 -11.58 21.99 10.60
CA GLU A 655 -11.26 23.31 10.07
C GLU A 655 -10.42 24.14 11.04
N SER A 656 -10.75 24.08 12.33
CA SER A 656 -9.94 24.72 13.37
C SER A 656 -8.51 24.14 13.40
N ALA A 657 -8.39 22.81 13.28
CA ALA A 657 -7.08 22.15 13.17
C ALA A 657 -6.31 22.64 11.93
N PHE A 658 -6.95 22.72 10.77
CA PHE A 658 -6.31 23.16 9.52
C PHE A 658 -5.81 24.61 9.61
N ARG A 659 -6.57 25.51 10.24
CA ARG A 659 -6.12 26.90 10.47
C ARG A 659 -4.84 26.95 11.31
N VAL A 660 -4.79 26.19 12.41
CA VAL A 660 -3.60 26.13 13.28
C VAL A 660 -2.41 25.53 12.56
N MET A 661 -2.58 24.42 11.84
CA MET A 661 -1.51 23.77 11.07
C MET A 661 -0.95 24.73 10.00
N HIS A 662 -1.82 25.44 9.29
CA HIS A 662 -1.43 26.42 8.28
C HIS A 662 -0.68 27.59 8.92
N GLN A 663 -1.17 28.13 10.04
CA GLN A 663 -0.52 29.22 10.76
C GLN A 663 0.89 28.84 11.20
N GLN A 664 1.09 27.64 11.79
CA GLN A 664 2.43 27.14 12.15
C GLN A 664 3.35 27.01 10.93
N ALA A 665 2.83 26.63 9.78
CA ALA A 665 3.62 26.51 8.55
C ALA A 665 4.03 27.87 7.99
N VAL A 666 3.15 28.89 8.05
CA VAL A 666 3.42 30.24 7.49
C VAL A 666 4.29 31.06 8.43
N SER A 667 4.12 30.95 9.76
CA SER A 667 4.95 31.68 10.75
C SER A 667 6.40 31.19 10.79
N GLY A 668 6.69 30.01 10.21
CA GLY A 668 8.00 29.38 10.30
C GLY A 668 8.32 28.82 11.69
N GLU A 669 7.32 28.73 12.55
CA GLU A 669 7.45 28.10 13.86
C GLU A 669 7.69 26.60 13.73
N GLN A 670 8.35 26.03 14.72
CA GLN A 670 8.48 24.57 14.79
C GLN A 670 7.10 23.93 14.93
N ARG A 671 6.78 23.02 14.02
CA ARG A 671 5.54 22.24 14.10
C ARG A 671 5.50 21.47 15.41
N CYS A 672 4.37 21.51 16.10
CA CYS A 672 4.17 20.81 17.36
C CYS A 672 2.78 20.19 17.45
N SER A 673 2.64 19.21 18.33
CA SER A 673 1.35 18.62 18.69
C SER A 673 0.49 19.66 19.44
N PHE A 674 -0.82 19.66 19.18
CA PHE A 674 -1.78 20.57 19.81
C PHE A 674 -3.15 19.93 19.97
N ALA A 675 -3.98 20.51 20.82
CA ALA A 675 -5.37 20.13 20.98
C ALA A 675 -6.28 21.23 20.40
N VAL A 676 -7.31 20.81 19.69
CA VAL A 676 -8.37 21.66 19.21
C VAL A 676 -9.32 21.92 20.38
N ALA A 677 -9.72 23.20 20.59
CA ALA A 677 -10.70 23.54 21.59
C ALA A 677 -12.10 23.05 21.19
N SER A 678 -12.89 22.56 22.16
CA SER A 678 -14.32 22.35 21.94
C SER A 678 -14.96 23.69 21.61
N GLN A 679 -15.67 23.76 20.48
CA GLN A 679 -16.51 24.90 20.17
C GLN A 679 -17.89 24.59 20.74
N GLU A 680 -18.39 25.44 21.65
CA GLU A 680 -19.74 25.37 22.20
C GLU A 680 -20.83 25.57 21.13
#